data_1dc5617c5c275805a0fa0157edae0e54
#
_entry.id   1dc5617c5c275805a0fa0157edae0e54
#
_cell.length_a   1.000
_cell.length_b   1.000
_cell.length_c   1.000
_cell.angle_alpha   90.00
_cell.angle_beta   90.00
_cell.angle_gamma   90.00
#
_symmetry.space_group_name_H-M   'P 1'
#
loop_
_entity.id
_entity.type
_entity.pdbx_description
1 polymer ?
#
loop_
_entity_poly.entity_id
_entity_poly.type
_entity_poly.pdbx_seq_one_letter_code
_entity_poly.pdbx_strand_id
1 'polypeptide(L)'
;MKRTLLNVCLAAVPLAVGGEGLPVPIVWQVNAKTLARRQYIKDIDYLRAHTAADILSPAPVEGTVQGDMDQMRAPMRELAAYARAKGFRVALRTDYSTPGFFAAPAFPSAHGLSVKGPLPNIIKDQAQAQALTVDVEGRLDGTGYACLRSEAKWNREKIIPLYAKPLAAYVFEKAGAGFYRPGSLEDVSACMRVVAQDNRSMSVELDLGAPYAGKDVFLLAGHFFNALEIYEAQYADFQKTFDGFADAALDGAVNDEQGFMPVDAWGGEPFRGRYFSFAGERYWREALKTDFRRLLFDMRYAPAGDAAVRIRAINRYFDEARRVTMAFEDAVADYQLARYSDPFLACHSTYHNSLDSDDFIKNTCNYWSLPRDYGFTDEGTIWPIRLGVLLGSKMKFGYNMFYSKNPDDVYGNIIDCAPWRIREFHHAYNDGRWGLGYTEQPFTANVKKLDEAVRLLDGFQRRGALPRTDVLLVFGEFAHANWYPDEKARGKWDQNASLRIMEKAQEAWRAGHVAALLPDRLVEEGRLRFEDGAFALYPIARTTACDRRAAFNAPPARFRKLVFLYPRYAKRCVWDFLNGAAAKGAALVVVGPADLDVNAEKASFAGRRVAEWDLAKIAAELQLASSRIPGGCVYEDGSFALVSDAILTGRPTKIDLAIDGRRFTGHHTGVLAFRKGEALVATAGSKLFCDGQNVGTPRPDRP
;
A
#
# COMPACT_ATOMS: atom_id res chain seq x y z
N MET A 1 -34.54 13.85 -27.51
CA MET A 1 -34.54 14.41 -26.14
C MET A 1 -33.26 15.23 -25.98
N LYS A 2 -33.42 16.54 -25.87
CA LYS A 2 -32.31 17.52 -25.81
C LYS A 2 -31.70 17.50 -24.45
N ARG A 3 -30.37 17.25 -24.34
CA ARG A 3 -29.58 17.44 -23.13
C ARG A 3 -29.28 18.92 -22.98
N THR A 4 -29.85 19.54 -21.98
CA THR A 4 -29.53 20.91 -21.55
C THR A 4 -28.23 20.86 -20.74
N LEU A 5 -27.17 21.38 -21.34
CA LEU A 5 -25.90 21.62 -20.61
C LEU A 5 -26.11 22.82 -19.68
N LEU A 6 -26.07 22.58 -18.39
CA LEU A 6 -26.02 23.63 -17.38
C LEU A 6 -24.58 24.12 -17.30
N ASN A 7 -24.28 25.24 -17.96
CA ASN A 7 -23.03 25.98 -17.72
C ASN A 7 -23.08 26.66 -16.36
N VAL A 8 -22.49 26.06 -15.37
CA VAL A 8 -22.20 26.75 -14.11
C VAL A 8 -20.89 27.52 -14.30
N CYS A 9 -21.00 28.82 -14.46
CA CYS A 9 -19.88 29.75 -14.35
C CYS A 9 -19.34 29.68 -12.92
N LEU A 10 -18.30 28.92 -12.68
CA LEU A 10 -17.50 28.99 -11.46
C LEU A 10 -16.69 30.29 -11.54
N ALA A 11 -17.10 31.30 -10.76
CA ALA A 11 -16.28 32.46 -10.49
C ALA A 11 -14.91 31.98 -9.96
N ALA A 12 -13.85 32.39 -10.62
CA ALA A 12 -12.49 32.17 -10.16
C ALA A 12 -12.29 32.86 -8.81
N VAL A 13 -12.41 32.13 -7.73
CA VAL A 13 -11.93 32.60 -6.42
C VAL A 13 -10.40 32.66 -6.55
N PRO A 14 -9.76 33.81 -6.29
CA PRO A 14 -8.31 33.88 -6.30
C PRO A 14 -7.80 32.89 -5.25
N LEU A 15 -7.10 31.86 -5.69
CA LEU A 15 -6.34 30.97 -4.83
C LEU A 15 -5.37 31.84 -4.03
N ALA A 16 -5.66 32.03 -2.75
CA ALA A 16 -4.62 32.46 -1.83
C ALA A 16 -3.48 31.44 -1.97
N VAL A 17 -2.36 31.90 -2.51
CA VAL A 17 -1.12 31.12 -2.60
C VAL A 17 -0.69 30.87 -1.15
N GLY A 18 -1.22 29.83 -0.54
CA GLY A 18 -0.71 29.29 0.71
C GLY A 18 0.74 28.94 0.48
N GLY A 19 1.59 29.28 1.45
CA GLY A 19 3.04 29.29 1.36
C GLY A 19 3.65 28.13 0.57
N GLU A 20 4.77 28.38 -0.09
CA GLU A 20 5.49 27.48 -1.01
C GLU A 20 5.92 26.12 -0.37
N GLY A 21 5.72 25.92 0.95
CA GLY A 21 6.12 24.73 1.69
C GLY A 21 5.25 23.48 1.45
N LEU A 22 5.86 22.28 1.56
CA LEU A 22 5.11 21.05 1.66
C LEU A 22 4.37 20.98 3.00
N PRO A 23 3.16 20.42 3.07
CA PRO A 23 2.46 20.24 4.33
C PRO A 23 3.26 19.40 5.33
N VAL A 24 3.15 19.74 6.60
CA VAL A 24 3.67 18.94 7.72
C VAL A 24 2.48 18.31 8.46
N PRO A 25 2.09 17.10 8.10
CA PRO A 25 0.96 16.42 8.71
C PRO A 25 1.36 15.74 10.01
N ILE A 26 0.43 15.74 10.97
CA ILE A 26 0.53 15.00 12.21
C ILE A 26 -0.75 14.21 12.48
N VAL A 27 -0.62 12.93 12.79
CA VAL A 27 -1.73 12.09 13.21
C VAL A 27 -1.67 11.82 14.70
N TRP A 28 -2.83 11.82 15.36
CA TRP A 28 -2.97 11.30 16.71
C TRP A 28 -4.32 10.63 16.90
N GLN A 29 -4.32 9.68 17.81
CA GLN A 29 -5.52 8.93 18.10
C GLN A 29 -6.46 9.72 19.00
N VAL A 30 -7.73 9.72 18.65
CA VAL A 30 -8.82 10.32 19.43
C VAL A 30 -9.87 9.25 19.75
N ASN A 31 -10.53 9.38 20.88
CA ASN A 31 -11.63 8.50 21.26
C ASN A 31 -12.80 9.30 21.86
N ALA A 32 -13.96 8.69 22.00
CA ALA A 32 -15.15 9.37 22.50
C ALA A 32 -14.90 10.07 23.84
N LYS A 33 -14.12 9.48 24.73
CA LYS A 33 -13.79 10.04 26.04
C LYS A 33 -12.92 11.29 25.95
N THR A 34 -11.87 11.25 25.11
CA THR A 34 -10.98 12.40 24.90
C THR A 34 -11.67 13.53 24.15
N LEU A 35 -12.56 13.20 23.22
CA LEU A 35 -13.40 14.16 22.51
C LEU A 35 -14.44 14.80 23.46
N ALA A 36 -15.18 14.01 24.23
CA ALA A 36 -16.18 14.53 25.18
C ALA A 36 -15.55 15.43 26.27
N ARG A 37 -14.32 15.16 26.67
CA ARG A 37 -13.56 16.00 27.61
C ARG A 37 -12.92 17.21 26.97
N ARG A 38 -13.06 17.39 25.64
CA ARG A 38 -12.42 18.45 24.84
C ARG A 38 -10.90 18.51 25.04
N GLN A 39 -10.27 17.36 25.26
CA GLN A 39 -8.81 17.27 25.45
C GLN A 39 -8.06 17.79 24.24
N TYR A 40 -8.64 17.69 23.05
CA TYR A 40 -8.10 18.22 21.80
C TYR A 40 -7.73 19.71 21.86
N ILE A 41 -8.37 20.51 22.71
CA ILE A 41 -8.05 21.93 22.87
C ILE A 41 -6.60 22.08 23.35
N LYS A 42 -6.25 21.37 24.42
CA LYS A 42 -4.88 21.37 24.96
C LYS A 42 -3.88 20.84 23.95
N ASP A 43 -4.25 19.78 23.25
CA ASP A 43 -3.37 19.12 22.27
C ASP A 43 -3.11 20.04 21.07
N ILE A 44 -4.14 20.67 20.52
CA ILE A 44 -4.02 21.60 19.39
C ILE A 44 -3.22 22.85 19.78
N ASP A 45 -3.47 23.43 20.96
CA ASP A 45 -2.70 24.58 21.46
C ASP A 45 -1.21 24.23 21.63
N TYR A 46 -0.92 23.02 22.14
CA TYR A 46 0.44 22.54 22.26
C TYR A 46 1.11 22.37 20.90
N LEU A 47 0.46 21.67 19.96
CA LEU A 47 1.00 21.46 18.62
C LEU A 47 1.27 22.79 17.92
N ARG A 48 0.37 23.77 18.04
CA ARG A 48 0.55 25.09 17.42
C ARG A 48 1.76 25.84 17.99
N ALA A 49 1.99 25.73 19.28
CA ALA A 49 3.11 26.40 19.94
C ALA A 49 4.47 25.73 19.66
N HIS A 50 4.49 24.40 19.57
CA HIS A 50 5.71 23.62 19.69
C HIS A 50 6.10 22.83 18.44
N THR A 51 5.29 22.77 17.39
CA THR A 51 5.60 22.03 16.17
C THR A 51 5.53 22.91 14.93
N ALA A 52 6.01 22.41 13.80
CA ALA A 52 5.82 22.99 12.49
C ALA A 52 4.58 22.43 11.76
N ALA A 53 3.78 21.61 12.43
CA ALA A 53 2.61 21.00 11.85
C ALA A 53 1.59 22.04 11.36
N ASP A 54 1.00 21.76 10.20
CA ASP A 54 -0.03 22.57 9.56
C ASP A 54 -1.26 21.75 9.14
N ILE A 55 -1.15 20.42 9.16
CA ILE A 55 -2.26 19.51 8.95
C ILE A 55 -2.41 18.59 10.16
N LEU A 56 -3.62 18.55 10.71
CA LEU A 56 -3.99 17.62 11.76
C LEU A 56 -4.79 16.47 11.15
N SER A 57 -4.39 15.24 11.46
CA SER A 57 -5.10 14.02 11.03
C SER A 57 -5.58 13.24 12.25
N PRO A 58 -6.74 13.58 12.82
CA PRO A 58 -7.30 12.83 13.93
C PRO A 58 -7.73 11.44 13.47
N ALA A 59 -7.25 10.41 14.17
CA ALA A 59 -7.57 9.01 13.94
C ALA A 59 -8.55 8.52 14.99
N PRO A 60 -9.83 8.29 14.68
CA PRO A 60 -10.77 7.64 15.58
C PRO A 60 -10.35 6.20 15.84
N VAL A 61 -10.28 5.81 17.11
CA VAL A 61 -9.78 4.50 17.53
C VAL A 61 -10.74 3.77 18.46
N GLU A 62 -10.35 2.57 18.87
CA GLU A 62 -11.12 1.68 19.74
C GLU A 62 -11.89 2.39 20.85
N GLY A 63 -13.13 1.96 21.05
CA GLY A 63 -14.04 2.56 22.03
C GLY A 63 -14.80 3.78 21.54
N THR A 64 -14.45 4.32 20.36
CA THR A 64 -15.18 5.44 19.74
C THR A 64 -16.26 4.97 18.78
N VAL A 65 -16.17 3.75 18.27
CA VAL A 65 -16.95 3.28 17.12
C VAL A 65 -18.03 2.27 17.52
N GLN A 66 -18.08 1.89 18.78
CA GLN A 66 -19.10 0.96 19.26
C GLN A 66 -20.47 1.64 19.39
N GLY A 67 -21.08 1.85 18.28
CA GLY A 67 -22.54 2.00 18.21
C GLY A 67 -23.08 3.35 17.79
N ASP A 68 -22.32 4.46 17.83
CA ASP A 68 -22.94 5.71 17.42
C ASP A 68 -21.96 6.75 16.88
N MET A 69 -21.77 6.72 15.56
CA MET A 69 -21.04 7.77 14.84
C MET A 69 -21.65 9.15 15.07
N ASP A 70 -22.93 9.25 15.37
CA ASP A 70 -23.59 10.52 15.66
C ASP A 70 -23.02 11.17 16.93
N GLN A 71 -22.62 10.36 17.92
CA GLN A 71 -21.94 10.87 19.12
C GLN A 71 -20.56 11.46 18.81
N MET A 72 -19.90 11.01 17.75
CA MET A 72 -18.58 11.55 17.38
C MET A 72 -18.66 12.75 16.45
N ARG A 73 -19.73 12.89 15.68
CA ARG A 73 -19.84 13.96 14.67
C ARG A 73 -19.76 15.35 15.30
N ALA A 74 -20.52 15.62 16.35
CA ALA A 74 -20.50 16.93 16.99
C ALA A 74 -19.13 17.26 17.62
N PRO A 75 -18.50 16.40 18.44
CA PRO A 75 -17.17 16.64 18.96
C PRO A 75 -16.08 16.78 17.88
N MET A 76 -16.17 16.02 16.79
CA MET A 76 -15.23 16.13 15.66
C MET A 76 -15.39 17.46 14.91
N ARG A 77 -16.63 17.96 14.76
CA ARG A 77 -16.88 19.30 14.20
C ARG A 77 -16.28 20.40 15.07
N GLU A 78 -16.46 20.30 16.39
CA GLU A 78 -15.86 21.25 17.33
C GLU A 78 -14.33 21.21 17.26
N LEU A 79 -13.73 20.00 17.20
CA LEU A 79 -12.30 19.82 17.03
C LEU A 79 -11.82 20.48 15.74
N ALA A 80 -12.47 20.21 14.61
CA ALA A 80 -12.09 20.75 13.31
C ALA A 80 -12.22 22.28 13.29
N ALA A 81 -13.30 22.83 13.85
CA ALA A 81 -13.50 24.27 13.96
C ALA A 81 -12.41 24.93 14.83
N TYR A 82 -12.08 24.31 15.98
CA TYR A 82 -11.03 24.81 16.85
C TYR A 82 -9.65 24.74 16.19
N ALA A 83 -9.32 23.63 15.54
CA ALA A 83 -8.06 23.46 14.81
C ALA A 83 -7.91 24.53 13.71
N ARG A 84 -8.97 24.76 12.95
CA ARG A 84 -8.98 25.79 11.90
C ARG A 84 -8.81 27.20 12.46
N ALA A 85 -9.45 27.52 13.59
CA ALA A 85 -9.25 28.81 14.28
C ALA A 85 -7.80 29.01 14.76
N LYS A 86 -7.07 27.92 14.96
CA LYS A 86 -5.62 27.96 15.30
C LYS A 86 -4.71 27.90 14.05
N GLY A 87 -5.29 27.91 12.84
CA GLY A 87 -4.55 27.93 11.58
C GLY A 87 -4.08 26.55 11.09
N PHE A 88 -4.71 25.48 11.56
CA PHE A 88 -4.51 24.13 11.03
C PHE A 88 -5.55 23.77 9.97
N ARG A 89 -5.16 22.97 9.01
CA ARG A 89 -6.05 22.18 8.17
C ARG A 89 -6.35 20.86 8.88
N VAL A 90 -7.49 20.23 8.57
CA VAL A 90 -7.89 18.95 9.20
C VAL A 90 -8.18 17.93 8.13
N ALA A 91 -7.40 16.85 8.09
CA ALA A 91 -7.61 15.70 7.23
C ALA A 91 -7.96 14.47 8.08
N LEU A 92 -9.21 14.02 8.00
CA LEU A 92 -9.69 12.91 8.81
C LEU A 92 -8.98 11.61 8.42
N ARG A 93 -8.41 10.89 9.40
CA ARG A 93 -7.88 9.55 9.15
C ARG A 93 -9.02 8.54 9.13
N THR A 94 -9.04 7.72 8.09
CA THR A 94 -10.01 6.65 7.89
C THR A 94 -9.30 5.35 7.59
N ASP A 95 -9.92 4.25 8.00
CA ASP A 95 -9.50 2.91 7.65
C ASP A 95 -10.75 2.08 7.33
N TYR A 96 -10.74 1.38 6.20
CA TYR A 96 -11.84 0.53 5.76
C TYR A 96 -11.35 -0.81 5.19
N SER A 97 -10.04 -1.01 5.16
CA SER A 97 -9.42 -2.12 4.44
C SER A 97 -9.31 -3.39 5.26
N THR A 98 -9.13 -3.26 6.57
CA THR A 98 -8.87 -4.41 7.43
C THR A 98 -10.08 -4.74 8.26
N PRO A 99 -10.69 -5.93 8.10
CA PRO A 99 -11.80 -6.34 8.93
C PRO A 99 -11.45 -6.20 10.40
N GLY A 100 -12.11 -5.29 11.08
CA GLY A 100 -11.98 -5.12 12.51
C GLY A 100 -10.80 -4.27 12.97
N PHE A 101 -10.00 -3.63 12.13
CA PHE A 101 -8.92 -2.80 12.63
C PHE A 101 -9.35 -1.35 12.90
N PHE A 102 -9.94 -0.66 11.96
CA PHE A 102 -10.54 0.65 12.11
C PHE A 102 -11.66 0.73 11.09
N ALA A 103 -12.86 0.32 11.43
CA ALA A 103 -13.94 0.47 10.48
C ALA A 103 -14.05 1.93 10.08
N ALA A 104 -14.23 2.17 8.79
CA ALA A 104 -14.78 3.44 8.37
C ALA A 104 -15.95 3.77 9.31
N PRO A 105 -16.12 5.01 9.70
CA PRO A 105 -17.14 5.40 10.68
C PRO A 105 -18.55 4.91 10.39
N ALA A 106 -18.85 4.44 9.17
CA ALA A 106 -20.12 3.84 8.80
C ALA A 106 -20.28 2.38 9.20
N PHE A 107 -19.20 1.67 9.48
CA PHE A 107 -19.22 0.24 9.74
C PHE A 107 -18.69 -0.02 11.14
N PRO A 108 -19.57 -0.43 12.09
CA PRO A 108 -19.11 -0.82 13.41
C PRO A 108 -18.13 -1.96 13.26
N SER A 109 -16.86 -1.71 13.55
CA SER A 109 -15.85 -2.75 13.58
C SER A 109 -16.19 -3.76 14.67
N ALA A 110 -15.80 -5.01 14.46
CA ALA A 110 -15.81 -6.00 15.53
C ALA A 110 -14.74 -5.70 16.62
N HIS A 111 -13.93 -4.67 16.41
CA HIS A 111 -12.99 -4.14 17.38
C HIS A 111 -13.68 -3.61 18.62
N GLY A 112 -13.29 -4.14 19.73
CA GLY A 112 -13.79 -3.70 21.04
C GLY A 112 -15.12 -4.30 21.47
N LEU A 113 -15.74 -5.17 20.69
CA LEU A 113 -16.74 -6.08 21.20
C LEU A 113 -16.06 -7.17 22.05
N SER A 114 -15.58 -6.79 23.22
CA SER A 114 -15.36 -7.74 24.30
C SER A 114 -16.75 -8.27 24.71
N VAL A 115 -17.28 -9.20 23.92
CA VAL A 115 -18.61 -9.71 24.12
C VAL A 115 -18.59 -10.80 25.17
N LYS A 116 -18.91 -10.42 26.38
CA LYS A 116 -19.45 -11.36 27.37
C LYS A 116 -20.97 -11.44 27.12
N GLY A 117 -21.40 -12.32 26.23
CA GLY A 117 -22.82 -12.52 25.95
C GLY A 117 -23.11 -12.83 24.47
N PRO A 118 -24.34 -13.14 24.09
CA PRO A 118 -24.71 -13.31 22.68
C PRO A 118 -24.46 -12.02 21.92
N LEU A 119 -23.76 -12.13 20.77
CA LEU A 119 -23.52 -11.01 19.88
C LEU A 119 -24.87 -10.38 19.48
N PRO A 120 -25.02 -9.06 19.57
CA PRO A 120 -26.18 -8.42 18.98
C PRO A 120 -26.20 -8.75 17.49
N ASN A 121 -27.40 -8.94 16.90
CA ASN A 121 -27.57 -9.08 15.46
C ASN A 121 -27.14 -7.77 14.77
N ILE A 122 -25.83 -7.60 14.57
CA ILE A 122 -25.23 -6.40 13.98
C ILE A 122 -25.49 -6.39 12.49
N ILE A 123 -25.66 -7.56 11.87
CA ILE A 123 -25.99 -7.69 10.45
C ILE A 123 -27.42 -8.13 10.32
N LYS A 124 -28.28 -7.19 9.98
CA LYS A 124 -29.68 -7.47 9.63
C LYS A 124 -29.82 -8.11 8.25
N ASP A 125 -28.82 -7.92 7.39
CA ASP A 125 -28.77 -8.45 6.04
C ASP A 125 -27.50 -9.27 5.83
N GLN A 126 -27.63 -10.57 5.62
CA GLN A 126 -26.52 -11.48 5.32
C GLN A 126 -25.80 -11.13 4.01
N ALA A 127 -26.45 -10.37 3.12
CA ALA A 127 -25.84 -9.94 1.87
C ALA A 127 -24.66 -8.96 2.06
N GLN A 128 -24.58 -8.30 3.22
CA GLN A 128 -23.51 -7.35 3.55
C GLN A 128 -22.34 -7.99 4.31
N ALA A 129 -22.42 -9.28 4.64
CA ALA A 129 -21.33 -9.96 5.31
C ALA A 129 -20.30 -10.49 4.33
N GLN A 130 -19.03 -10.26 4.65
CA GLN A 130 -17.91 -10.94 3.98
C GLN A 130 -17.47 -12.16 4.79
N ALA A 131 -16.92 -13.15 4.11
CA ALA A 131 -16.35 -14.32 4.75
C ALA A 131 -14.87 -14.45 4.43
N LEU A 132 -14.13 -14.98 5.39
CA LEU A 132 -12.93 -15.74 5.09
C LEU A 132 -13.29 -17.21 4.99
N THR A 133 -12.85 -17.83 3.90
CA THR A 133 -13.09 -19.27 3.70
C THR A 133 -12.09 -20.09 4.49
N VAL A 134 -12.53 -21.23 4.96
CA VAL A 134 -11.67 -22.28 5.52
C VAL A 134 -11.82 -23.52 4.68
N ASP A 135 -10.69 -24.04 4.19
CA ASP A 135 -10.62 -25.28 3.45
C ASP A 135 -10.49 -26.45 4.44
N VAL A 136 -11.43 -27.37 4.41
CA VAL A 136 -11.39 -28.58 5.22
C VAL A 136 -11.24 -29.78 4.31
N GLU A 137 -10.11 -30.48 4.43
CA GLU A 137 -9.84 -31.71 3.72
C GLU A 137 -10.14 -32.92 4.61
N GLY A 138 -10.72 -33.95 4.03
CA GLY A 138 -11.02 -35.18 4.72
C GLY A 138 -11.11 -36.38 3.77
N ARG A 139 -11.55 -37.48 4.29
CA ARG A 139 -11.79 -38.70 3.52
C ARG A 139 -13.08 -39.39 3.97
N LEU A 140 -13.86 -39.83 3.04
CA LEU A 140 -15.05 -40.62 3.32
C LEU A 140 -14.65 -42.03 3.83
N ASP A 141 -15.34 -42.51 4.83
CA ASP A 141 -15.09 -43.82 5.40
C ASP A 141 -15.55 -44.97 4.50
N GLY A 142 -15.52 -46.22 4.99
CA GLY A 142 -15.93 -47.41 4.25
C GLY A 142 -17.42 -47.48 3.90
N THR A 143 -18.23 -46.58 4.46
CA THR A 143 -19.68 -46.46 4.16
C THR A 143 -19.97 -45.27 3.22
N GLY A 144 -18.98 -44.42 2.95
CA GLY A 144 -19.15 -43.18 2.21
C GLY A 144 -19.63 -41.99 3.09
N TYR A 145 -19.33 -42.04 4.38
CA TYR A 145 -19.67 -40.99 5.33
C TYR A 145 -18.43 -40.19 5.76
N ALA A 146 -18.62 -38.91 6.00
CA ALA A 146 -17.64 -38.05 6.69
C ALA A 146 -18.34 -36.96 7.51
N CYS A 147 -17.75 -36.61 8.65
CA CYS A 147 -18.10 -35.42 9.41
C CYS A 147 -16.88 -34.47 9.44
N LEU A 148 -16.99 -33.34 8.79
CA LEU A 148 -15.94 -32.35 8.63
C LEU A 148 -16.18 -31.16 9.54
N ARG A 149 -15.15 -30.77 10.32
CA ARG A 149 -15.22 -29.60 11.20
C ARG A 149 -14.38 -28.46 10.65
N SER A 150 -15.02 -27.34 10.47
CA SER A 150 -14.40 -26.06 10.16
C SER A 150 -14.32 -25.19 11.41
N GLU A 151 -13.22 -24.50 11.61
CA GLU A 151 -13.02 -23.56 12.71
C GLU A 151 -12.22 -22.33 12.24
N ALA A 152 -12.72 -21.14 12.58
CA ALA A 152 -12.01 -19.90 12.38
C ALA A 152 -10.93 -19.74 13.46
N LYS A 153 -9.68 -20.03 13.09
CA LYS A 153 -8.51 -19.95 13.99
C LYS A 153 -7.84 -18.57 13.92
N TRP A 154 -8.60 -17.51 13.72
CA TRP A 154 -8.01 -16.18 13.69
C TRP A 154 -7.52 -15.81 15.07
N ASN A 155 -6.21 -15.64 15.16
CA ASN A 155 -5.48 -15.39 16.40
C ASN A 155 -5.72 -13.99 16.97
N ARG A 156 -6.73 -13.28 16.49
CA ARG A 156 -7.02 -11.93 16.94
C ARG A 156 -8.34 -11.94 17.69
N GLU A 157 -8.27 -11.57 18.94
CA GLU A 157 -9.42 -11.21 19.78
C GLU A 157 -10.35 -10.19 19.12
N LYS A 158 -9.93 -9.68 17.98
CA LYS A 158 -10.43 -8.50 17.29
C LYS A 158 -11.35 -8.80 16.09
N ILE A 159 -11.20 -9.94 15.41
CA ILE A 159 -12.11 -10.37 14.35
C ILE A 159 -13.03 -11.44 14.91
N ILE A 160 -14.30 -11.09 15.12
CA ILE A 160 -15.29 -12.02 15.65
C ILE A 160 -16.18 -12.47 14.51
N PRO A 161 -16.12 -13.75 14.11
CA PRO A 161 -17.08 -14.30 13.16
C PRO A 161 -18.51 -14.17 13.72
N LEU A 162 -19.43 -13.81 12.87
CA LEU A 162 -20.85 -13.67 13.20
C LEU A 162 -21.58 -15.02 13.07
N TYR A 163 -21.24 -15.75 12.02
CA TYR A 163 -21.74 -17.10 11.75
C TYR A 163 -20.81 -17.82 10.77
N ALA A 164 -20.93 -19.14 10.71
CA ALA A 164 -20.30 -19.98 9.71
C ALA A 164 -21.35 -20.55 8.76
N LYS A 165 -20.97 -20.84 7.51
CA LYS A 165 -21.85 -21.47 6.51
C LYS A 165 -21.05 -22.36 5.59
N PRO A 166 -21.53 -23.60 5.26
CA PRO A 166 -20.92 -24.39 4.23
C PRO A 166 -21.21 -23.75 2.85
N LEU A 167 -20.18 -23.61 2.04
CA LEU A 167 -20.30 -22.98 0.71
C LEU A 167 -20.33 -24.02 -0.40
N ALA A 168 -19.40 -24.99 -0.40
CA ALA A 168 -19.35 -26.07 -1.36
C ALA A 168 -18.66 -27.31 -0.78
N ALA A 169 -18.99 -28.47 -1.31
CA ALA A 169 -18.29 -29.71 -1.04
C ALA A 169 -17.99 -30.47 -2.35
N TYR A 170 -16.77 -30.96 -2.48
CA TYR A 170 -16.31 -31.72 -3.64
C TYR A 170 -15.73 -33.04 -3.19
N VAL A 171 -16.03 -34.11 -3.94
CA VAL A 171 -15.46 -35.45 -3.76
C VAL A 171 -14.60 -35.78 -4.98
N PHE A 172 -13.44 -36.38 -4.76
CA PHE A 172 -12.50 -36.74 -5.81
C PHE A 172 -11.55 -37.83 -5.38
N GLU A 173 -10.78 -38.37 -6.34
CA GLU A 173 -9.66 -39.26 -6.08
C GLU A 173 -8.35 -38.43 -6.13
N LYS A 174 -7.66 -38.30 -4.99
CA LYS A 174 -6.40 -37.56 -4.91
C LYS A 174 -5.30 -38.25 -5.71
N ALA A 175 -4.62 -37.50 -6.58
CA ALA A 175 -3.54 -37.96 -7.44
C ALA A 175 -2.17 -37.38 -7.06
N GLY A 176 -2.06 -36.78 -5.87
CA GLY A 176 -0.87 -36.15 -5.37
C GLY A 176 -1.21 -34.82 -4.67
N ALA A 177 -0.20 -34.11 -4.21
CA ALA A 177 -0.39 -32.83 -3.54
C ALA A 177 -0.96 -31.79 -4.51
N GLY A 178 -2.17 -31.28 -4.21
CA GLY A 178 -2.87 -30.31 -5.06
C GLY A 178 -3.35 -30.83 -6.40
N PHE A 179 -3.45 -32.17 -6.57
CA PHE A 179 -3.97 -32.79 -7.80
C PHE A 179 -5.02 -33.84 -7.52
N TYR A 180 -5.99 -33.94 -8.41
CA TYR A 180 -6.99 -35.01 -8.44
C TYR A 180 -6.96 -35.77 -9.78
N ARG A 181 -7.44 -37.03 -9.77
CA ARG A 181 -7.55 -37.83 -10.96
C ARG A 181 -8.57 -37.22 -11.93
N PRO A 182 -8.22 -36.99 -13.21
CA PRO A 182 -9.16 -36.48 -14.19
C PRO A 182 -10.44 -37.30 -14.25
N GLY A 183 -11.59 -36.63 -14.28
CA GLY A 183 -12.91 -37.27 -14.31
C GLY A 183 -13.43 -37.79 -12.96
N SER A 184 -12.66 -37.69 -11.86
CA SER A 184 -13.10 -38.14 -10.54
C SER A 184 -13.79 -37.06 -9.70
N LEU A 185 -13.72 -35.81 -10.11
CA LEU A 185 -14.27 -34.68 -9.34
C LEU A 185 -15.78 -34.59 -9.49
N GLU A 186 -16.48 -34.53 -8.37
CA GLU A 186 -17.93 -34.38 -8.30
C GLU A 186 -18.33 -33.37 -7.27
N ASP A 187 -19.28 -32.48 -7.59
CA ASP A 187 -19.87 -31.54 -6.69
C ASP A 187 -20.98 -32.21 -5.88
N VAL A 188 -20.79 -32.32 -4.59
CA VAL A 188 -21.74 -32.94 -3.64
C VAL A 188 -22.30 -31.89 -2.65
N SER A 189 -22.26 -30.63 -3.00
CA SER A 189 -22.70 -29.53 -2.13
C SER A 189 -24.15 -29.65 -1.69
N ALA A 190 -25.01 -30.24 -2.51
CA ALA A 190 -26.41 -30.48 -2.17
C ALA A 190 -26.60 -31.51 -1.04
N CYS A 191 -25.60 -32.35 -0.76
CA CYS A 191 -25.62 -33.38 0.27
C CYS A 191 -25.12 -32.88 1.64
N MET A 192 -24.67 -31.65 1.75
CA MET A 192 -24.17 -31.08 3.00
C MET A 192 -25.27 -30.92 4.06
N ARG A 193 -25.02 -31.43 5.27
CA ARG A 193 -25.89 -31.27 6.42
C ARG A 193 -25.11 -30.67 7.59
N VAL A 194 -25.47 -29.48 8.04
CA VAL A 194 -24.88 -28.85 9.24
C VAL A 194 -25.45 -29.55 10.47
N VAL A 195 -24.59 -30.14 11.30
CA VAL A 195 -25.00 -30.87 12.52
C VAL A 195 -24.61 -30.19 13.81
N ALA A 196 -23.63 -29.30 13.76
CA ALA A 196 -23.28 -28.45 14.88
C ALA A 196 -22.71 -27.11 14.34
N GLN A 197 -23.04 -26.02 15.01
CA GLN A 197 -22.62 -24.70 14.60
C GLN A 197 -22.60 -23.74 15.79
N ASP A 198 -21.56 -22.95 15.88
CA ASP A 198 -21.49 -21.71 16.65
C ASP A 198 -20.96 -20.57 15.78
N ASN A 199 -20.60 -19.42 16.35
CA ASN A 199 -20.09 -18.31 15.57
C ASN A 199 -18.67 -18.56 15.02
N ARG A 200 -17.91 -19.49 15.58
CA ARG A 200 -16.50 -19.76 15.20
C ARG A 200 -16.30 -21.11 14.54
N SER A 201 -17.19 -22.06 14.78
CA SER A 201 -17.02 -23.41 14.28
C SER A 201 -18.29 -23.97 13.66
N MET A 202 -18.12 -24.94 12.78
CA MET A 202 -19.21 -25.64 12.12
C MET A 202 -18.79 -27.06 11.83
N SER A 203 -19.68 -28.01 12.07
CA SER A 203 -19.54 -29.42 11.66
C SER A 203 -20.53 -29.73 10.56
N VAL A 204 -20.05 -30.30 9.46
CA VAL A 204 -20.84 -30.65 8.29
C VAL A 204 -20.69 -32.16 8.03
N GLU A 205 -21.82 -32.83 7.97
CA GLU A 205 -21.91 -34.23 7.58
C GLU A 205 -22.18 -34.37 6.09
N LEU A 206 -21.55 -35.38 5.51
CA LEU A 206 -21.78 -35.90 4.16
C LEU A 206 -22.04 -37.41 4.28
N ASP A 207 -23.19 -37.86 3.83
CA ASP A 207 -23.56 -39.28 3.74
C ASP A 207 -23.90 -39.57 2.27
N LEU A 208 -22.91 -40.06 1.55
CA LEU A 208 -22.97 -40.27 0.10
C LEU A 208 -23.15 -41.75 -0.27
N GLY A 209 -23.01 -42.63 0.72
CA GLY A 209 -23.14 -44.07 0.54
C GLY A 209 -21.92 -44.77 -0.08
N ALA A 210 -22.00 -46.10 -0.15
CA ALA A 210 -20.91 -47.00 -0.52
C ALA A 210 -20.16 -46.67 -1.84
N PRO A 211 -20.78 -46.11 -2.90
CA PRO A 211 -20.06 -45.73 -4.12
C PRO A 211 -18.96 -44.70 -3.93
N TYR A 212 -19.01 -43.97 -2.82
CA TYR A 212 -18.03 -42.90 -2.48
C TYR A 212 -17.03 -43.35 -1.41
N ALA A 213 -17.14 -44.57 -0.93
CA ALA A 213 -16.26 -45.07 0.10
C ALA A 213 -14.78 -44.86 -0.23
N GLY A 214 -14.04 -44.28 0.71
CA GLY A 214 -12.60 -44.07 0.59
C GLY A 214 -12.17 -42.95 -0.35
N LYS A 215 -13.09 -42.19 -0.96
CA LYS A 215 -12.73 -41.01 -1.76
C LYS A 215 -12.34 -39.86 -0.85
N ASP A 216 -11.52 -38.97 -1.38
CA ASP A 216 -11.15 -37.72 -0.71
C ASP A 216 -12.31 -36.72 -0.82
N VAL A 217 -12.46 -35.85 0.20
CA VAL A 217 -13.47 -34.82 0.26
C VAL A 217 -12.87 -33.48 0.64
N PHE A 218 -13.35 -32.43 0.01
CA PHE A 218 -13.00 -31.05 0.27
C PHE A 218 -14.30 -30.27 0.61
N LEU A 219 -14.30 -29.62 1.76
CA LEU A 219 -15.35 -28.69 2.17
C LEU A 219 -14.82 -27.27 2.15
N LEU A 220 -15.46 -26.41 1.40
CA LEU A 220 -15.29 -24.96 1.46
C LEU A 220 -16.28 -24.38 2.48
N ALA A 221 -15.79 -23.88 3.59
CA ALA A 221 -16.57 -23.25 4.65
C ALA A 221 -16.32 -21.75 4.69
N GLY A 222 -17.36 -20.94 4.80
CA GLY A 222 -17.27 -19.49 4.98
C GLY A 222 -17.51 -19.11 6.44
N HIS A 223 -16.59 -18.34 7.03
CA HIS A 223 -16.76 -17.71 8.34
C HIS A 223 -16.99 -16.21 8.13
N PHE A 224 -18.23 -15.79 8.34
CA PHE A 224 -18.70 -14.45 8.00
C PHE A 224 -18.46 -13.46 9.13
N PHE A 225 -18.03 -12.28 8.78
CA PHE A 225 -17.82 -11.16 9.70
C PHE A 225 -18.29 -9.85 9.05
N ASN A 226 -18.41 -8.80 9.85
CA ASN A 226 -18.81 -7.50 9.34
C ASN A 226 -17.61 -6.79 8.69
N ALA A 227 -17.70 -6.56 7.38
CA ALA A 227 -16.69 -5.80 6.62
C ALA A 227 -17.34 -5.14 5.41
N LEU A 228 -16.67 -4.16 4.86
CA LEU A 228 -17.09 -3.45 3.66
C LEU A 228 -17.14 -4.40 2.47
N GLU A 229 -18.25 -4.40 1.72
CA GLU A 229 -18.40 -5.18 0.50
C GLU A 229 -17.84 -4.41 -0.70
N ILE A 230 -16.88 -5.02 -1.40
CA ILE A 230 -16.16 -4.36 -2.51
C ILE A 230 -16.77 -4.63 -3.89
N TYR A 231 -17.52 -5.73 -4.05
CA TYR A 231 -18.11 -6.11 -5.34
C TYR A 231 -19.42 -5.39 -5.65
N GLU A 232 -20.21 -5.13 -4.64
CA GLU A 232 -21.43 -4.33 -4.76
C GLU A 232 -21.23 -3.00 -4.06
N ALA A 233 -20.46 -2.18 -4.68
CA ALA A 233 -20.17 -0.79 -4.33
C ALA A 233 -20.97 -0.22 -3.14
N GLN A 234 -20.60 -0.55 -1.92
CA GLN A 234 -21.10 0.14 -0.72
C GLN A 234 -20.55 1.57 -0.61
N TYR A 235 -20.20 2.16 -1.78
CA TYR A 235 -19.78 3.55 -1.87
C TYR A 235 -20.77 4.50 -1.24
N ALA A 236 -22.08 4.23 -1.39
CA ALA A 236 -23.11 5.07 -0.83
C ALA A 236 -23.05 5.14 0.70
N ASP A 237 -22.73 4.03 1.36
CA ASP A 237 -22.63 4.02 2.82
C ASP A 237 -21.32 4.63 3.30
N PHE A 238 -20.22 4.41 2.56
CA PHE A 238 -18.97 5.11 2.80
C PHE A 238 -19.14 6.64 2.60
N GLN A 239 -19.85 7.05 1.55
CA GLN A 239 -20.17 8.44 1.28
C GLN A 239 -21.01 9.07 2.39
N LYS A 240 -22.05 8.40 2.88
CA LYS A 240 -22.87 8.86 4.02
C LYS A 240 -22.04 9.16 5.25
N THR A 241 -20.98 8.40 5.48
CA THR A 241 -20.05 8.67 6.59
C THR A 241 -19.41 10.05 6.45
N PHE A 242 -18.85 10.35 5.28
CA PHE A 242 -18.25 11.66 5.02
C PHE A 242 -19.30 12.77 4.93
N ASP A 243 -20.51 12.46 4.45
CA ASP A 243 -21.63 13.41 4.45
C ASP A 243 -22.03 13.85 5.86
N GLY A 244 -21.91 12.95 6.82
CA GLY A 244 -22.09 13.26 8.23
C GLY A 244 -21.08 14.27 8.80
N PHE A 245 -19.96 14.49 8.11
CA PHE A 245 -18.95 15.50 8.44
C PHE A 245 -18.93 16.68 7.44
N ALA A 246 -19.98 16.84 6.62
CA ALA A 246 -20.04 17.86 5.57
C ALA A 246 -19.79 19.27 6.08
N ASP A 247 -20.29 19.58 7.26
CA ASP A 247 -20.18 20.84 7.95
C ASP A 247 -19.01 20.90 8.95
N ALA A 248 -18.17 19.88 8.99
CA ALA A 248 -17.05 19.78 9.91
C ALA A 248 -15.77 20.46 9.43
N ALA A 249 -15.83 21.34 8.43
CA ALA A 249 -14.67 22.08 7.96
C ALA A 249 -13.41 21.21 7.74
N LEU A 250 -13.58 19.99 7.18
CA LEU A 250 -12.48 19.10 6.83
C LEU A 250 -11.79 19.56 5.55
N ASP A 251 -10.48 19.35 5.48
CA ASP A 251 -9.63 19.72 4.35
C ASP A 251 -9.05 18.50 3.62
N GLY A 252 -9.57 17.31 3.85
CA GLY A 252 -9.14 16.09 3.19
C GLY A 252 -9.30 14.85 4.04
N ALA A 253 -8.64 13.77 3.60
CA ALA A 253 -8.62 12.51 4.30
C ALA A 253 -7.26 11.80 4.15
N VAL A 254 -6.91 11.05 5.18
CA VAL A 254 -5.78 10.13 5.17
C VAL A 254 -6.35 8.73 5.33
N ASN A 255 -6.22 7.93 4.30
CA ASN A 255 -6.65 6.55 4.37
C ASN A 255 -5.52 5.68 4.93
N ASP A 256 -5.84 4.84 5.89
CA ASP A 256 -4.91 3.93 6.54
C ASP A 256 -5.13 2.50 6.04
N GLU A 257 -4.06 1.73 5.96
CA GLU A 257 -4.06 0.30 5.61
C GLU A 257 -4.93 -0.05 4.39
N GLN A 258 -4.67 0.62 3.28
CA GLN A 258 -5.46 0.54 2.06
C GLN A 258 -5.49 -0.86 1.43
N GLY A 259 -6.62 -1.17 0.81
CA GLY A 259 -6.84 -2.39 0.05
C GLY A 259 -7.53 -3.49 0.86
N PHE A 260 -7.87 -4.57 0.19
CA PHE A 260 -8.51 -5.73 0.77
C PHE A 260 -7.57 -6.93 0.65
N MET A 261 -7.33 -7.62 1.76
CA MET A 261 -6.56 -8.84 1.71
C MET A 261 -7.38 -9.94 1.02
N PRO A 262 -6.96 -10.43 -0.15
CA PRO A 262 -7.70 -11.46 -0.86
C PRO A 262 -7.59 -12.82 -0.18
N VAL A 263 -6.64 -12.95 0.73
CA VAL A 263 -6.35 -14.17 1.48
C VAL A 263 -6.04 -13.83 2.93
N ASP A 264 -6.32 -14.74 3.84
CA ASP A 264 -5.95 -14.59 5.25
C ASP A 264 -4.43 -14.68 5.40
N ALA A 265 -3.79 -13.53 5.51
CA ALA A 265 -2.35 -13.41 5.74
C ALA A 265 -1.94 -13.66 7.20
N TRP A 266 -2.90 -13.64 8.11
CA TRP A 266 -2.65 -13.69 9.55
C TRP A 266 -2.91 -15.06 10.18
N GLY A 267 -3.57 -15.96 9.46
CA GLY A 267 -3.96 -17.28 9.96
C GLY A 267 -2.85 -18.33 9.98
N GLY A 268 -1.65 -18.00 9.57
CA GLY A 268 -0.51 -18.93 9.56
C GLY A 268 -0.57 -20.02 8.46
N GLU A 269 -1.62 -20.07 7.68
CA GLU A 269 -1.78 -20.96 6.54
C GLU A 269 -2.23 -20.18 5.31
N PRO A 270 -1.29 -19.70 4.50
CA PRO A 270 -1.60 -18.88 3.34
C PRO A 270 -2.54 -19.59 2.38
N PHE A 271 -3.44 -18.82 1.79
CA PHE A 271 -4.45 -19.26 0.82
C PHE A 271 -5.53 -20.27 1.31
N ARG A 272 -5.52 -20.67 2.56
CA ARG A 272 -6.64 -21.43 3.13
C ARG A 272 -7.81 -20.53 3.50
N GLY A 273 -7.55 -19.23 3.77
CA GLY A 273 -8.58 -18.23 3.94
C GLY A 273 -8.62 -17.32 2.72
N ARG A 274 -9.67 -17.37 1.93
CA ARG A 274 -9.91 -16.46 0.81
C ARG A 274 -11.16 -15.65 1.05
N TYR A 275 -11.16 -14.41 0.58
CA TYR A 275 -12.35 -13.58 0.65
C TYR A 275 -13.48 -14.16 -0.18
N PHE A 276 -14.63 -14.25 0.43
CA PHE A 276 -15.88 -14.64 -0.19
C PHE A 276 -17.01 -13.71 0.29
N SER A 277 -17.92 -13.37 -0.60
CA SER A 277 -19.19 -12.75 -0.28
C SER A 277 -20.25 -13.23 -1.26
N PHE A 278 -21.52 -13.16 -0.86
CA PHE A 278 -22.61 -13.49 -1.78
C PHE A 278 -22.75 -12.45 -2.90
N ALA A 279 -22.39 -11.20 -2.63
CA ALA A 279 -22.28 -10.17 -3.66
C ALA A 279 -21.17 -10.50 -4.65
N GLY A 280 -19.97 -10.88 -4.15
CA GLY A 280 -18.89 -11.37 -4.98
C GLY A 280 -19.29 -12.58 -5.82
N GLU A 281 -19.98 -13.57 -5.22
CA GLU A 281 -20.45 -14.74 -5.96
C GLU A 281 -21.42 -14.36 -7.10
N ARG A 282 -22.37 -13.44 -6.85
CA ARG A 282 -23.26 -12.91 -7.91
C ARG A 282 -22.45 -12.23 -9.00
N TYR A 283 -21.52 -11.36 -8.62
CA TYR A 283 -20.65 -10.65 -9.54
C TYR A 283 -19.86 -11.62 -10.44
N TRP A 284 -19.18 -12.61 -9.84
CA TRP A 284 -18.41 -13.62 -10.59
C TRP A 284 -19.29 -14.40 -11.56
N ARG A 285 -20.50 -14.79 -11.13
CA ARG A 285 -21.45 -15.52 -11.97
C ARG A 285 -22.01 -14.65 -13.11
N GLU A 286 -22.43 -13.41 -12.80
CA GLU A 286 -23.19 -12.56 -13.74
C GLU A 286 -22.30 -11.77 -14.67
N ALA A 287 -21.22 -11.15 -14.15
CA ALA A 287 -20.31 -10.35 -14.95
C ALA A 287 -19.22 -11.21 -15.62
N LEU A 288 -18.65 -12.14 -14.87
CA LEU A 288 -17.49 -12.93 -15.32
C LEU A 288 -17.85 -14.33 -15.84
N LYS A 289 -19.12 -14.73 -15.74
CA LYS A 289 -19.61 -16.06 -16.17
C LYS A 289 -18.79 -17.20 -15.57
N THR A 290 -18.45 -17.08 -14.28
CA THR A 290 -17.58 -18.00 -13.54
C THR A 290 -18.28 -18.46 -12.28
N ASP A 291 -18.23 -19.75 -12.01
CA ASP A 291 -18.60 -20.31 -10.72
C ASP A 291 -17.50 -19.96 -9.70
N PHE A 292 -17.83 -19.07 -8.76
CA PHE A 292 -16.87 -18.54 -7.80
C PHE A 292 -16.43 -19.61 -6.77
N ARG A 293 -17.34 -20.49 -6.33
CA ARG A 293 -16.99 -21.58 -5.41
C ARG A 293 -16.06 -22.58 -6.05
N ARG A 294 -16.35 -22.91 -7.30
CA ARG A 294 -15.49 -23.77 -8.10
C ARG A 294 -14.11 -23.14 -8.35
N LEU A 295 -14.04 -21.85 -8.64
CA LEU A 295 -12.78 -21.11 -8.77
C LEU A 295 -11.93 -21.25 -7.49
N LEU A 296 -12.54 -21.08 -6.31
CA LEU A 296 -11.85 -21.20 -5.02
C LEU A 296 -11.32 -22.64 -4.79
N PHE A 297 -12.05 -23.67 -5.26
CA PHE A 297 -11.55 -25.04 -5.26
C PHE A 297 -10.38 -25.21 -6.24
N ASP A 298 -10.50 -24.69 -7.46
CA ASP A 298 -9.48 -24.81 -8.51
C ASP A 298 -8.18 -24.08 -8.13
N MET A 299 -8.22 -23.08 -7.26
CA MET A 299 -7.02 -22.48 -6.67
C MET A 299 -6.22 -23.48 -5.81
N ARG A 300 -6.85 -24.53 -5.29
CA ARG A 300 -6.23 -25.57 -4.45
C ARG A 300 -5.86 -26.80 -5.25
N TYR A 301 -6.74 -27.22 -6.14
CA TYR A 301 -6.64 -28.49 -6.83
C TYR A 301 -6.77 -28.31 -8.34
N ALA A 302 -5.97 -29.08 -9.06
CA ALA A 302 -6.04 -29.18 -10.51
C ALA A 302 -6.14 -30.68 -10.94
N PRO A 303 -6.67 -30.98 -12.12
CA PRO A 303 -6.56 -32.34 -12.66
C PRO A 303 -5.09 -32.75 -12.81
N ALA A 304 -4.76 -33.98 -12.50
CA ALA A 304 -3.41 -34.49 -12.75
C ALA A 304 -3.06 -34.38 -14.23
N GLY A 305 -1.90 -33.77 -14.50
CA GLY A 305 -1.45 -33.46 -15.87
C GLY A 305 -1.89 -32.10 -16.41
N ASP A 306 -2.77 -31.36 -15.71
CA ASP A 306 -3.19 -29.99 -16.12
C ASP A 306 -3.07 -28.97 -14.97
N ALA A 307 -1.85 -28.67 -14.56
CA ALA A 307 -1.57 -27.66 -13.55
C ALA A 307 -2.04 -26.24 -13.98
N ALA A 308 -2.27 -26.01 -15.28
CA ALA A 308 -2.72 -24.73 -15.80
C ALA A 308 -4.09 -24.32 -15.26
N VAL A 309 -4.97 -25.26 -14.91
CA VAL A 309 -6.26 -24.99 -14.26
C VAL A 309 -6.04 -24.15 -12.99
N ARG A 310 -5.15 -24.59 -12.11
CA ARG A 310 -4.86 -23.93 -10.84
C ARG A 310 -4.19 -22.56 -11.06
N ILE A 311 -3.22 -22.49 -11.95
CA ILE A 311 -2.52 -21.26 -12.29
C ILE A 311 -3.52 -20.19 -12.78
N ARG A 312 -4.39 -20.56 -13.72
CA ARG A 312 -5.44 -19.65 -14.21
C ARG A 312 -6.42 -19.22 -13.12
N ALA A 313 -6.80 -20.15 -12.24
CA ALA A 313 -7.71 -19.82 -11.13
C ALA A 313 -7.08 -18.82 -10.17
N ILE A 314 -5.82 -19.02 -9.76
CA ILE A 314 -5.08 -18.10 -8.89
C ILE A 314 -4.93 -16.73 -9.55
N ASN A 315 -4.43 -16.70 -10.79
CA ASN A 315 -4.20 -15.45 -11.50
C ASN A 315 -5.50 -14.65 -11.68
N ARG A 316 -6.58 -15.32 -12.08
CA ARG A 316 -7.88 -14.68 -12.28
C ARG A 316 -8.47 -14.14 -10.99
N TYR A 317 -8.35 -14.89 -9.89
CA TYR A 317 -8.82 -14.45 -8.57
C TYR A 317 -8.11 -13.19 -8.12
N PHE A 318 -6.78 -13.17 -8.16
CA PHE A 318 -6.00 -12.02 -7.73
C PHE A 318 -6.18 -10.80 -8.64
N ASP A 319 -6.21 -11.02 -9.96
CA ASP A 319 -6.41 -9.93 -10.92
C ASP A 319 -7.74 -9.22 -10.70
N GLU A 320 -8.81 -10.00 -10.53
CA GLU A 320 -10.14 -9.45 -10.32
C GLU A 320 -10.31 -8.80 -8.95
N ALA A 321 -9.78 -9.42 -7.89
CA ALA A 321 -9.77 -8.81 -6.56
C ALA A 321 -9.08 -7.45 -6.56
N ARG A 322 -7.95 -7.33 -7.26
CA ARG A 322 -7.25 -6.05 -7.43
C ARG A 322 -8.07 -5.04 -8.24
N ARG A 323 -8.69 -5.49 -9.33
CA ARG A 323 -9.48 -4.61 -10.17
C ARG A 323 -10.64 -3.96 -9.38
N VAL A 324 -11.37 -4.74 -8.60
CA VAL A 324 -12.48 -4.21 -7.80
C VAL A 324 -11.99 -3.34 -6.64
N THR A 325 -10.88 -3.72 -5.99
CA THR A 325 -10.26 -2.91 -4.94
C THR A 325 -9.84 -1.54 -5.48
N MET A 326 -9.14 -1.51 -6.62
CA MET A 326 -8.70 -0.25 -7.20
C MET A 326 -9.87 0.60 -7.69
N ALA A 327 -10.94 -0.01 -8.21
CA ALA A 327 -12.15 0.72 -8.58
C ALA A 327 -12.83 1.35 -7.35
N PHE A 328 -12.82 0.67 -6.21
CA PHE A 328 -13.30 1.22 -4.95
C PHE A 328 -12.44 2.40 -4.49
N GLU A 329 -11.11 2.25 -4.49
CA GLU A 329 -10.17 3.32 -4.13
C GLU A 329 -10.35 4.56 -5.01
N ASP A 330 -10.60 4.35 -6.30
CA ASP A 330 -10.87 5.40 -7.25
C ASP A 330 -12.14 6.17 -6.91
N ALA A 331 -13.23 5.46 -6.64
CA ALA A 331 -14.49 6.08 -6.29
C ALA A 331 -14.44 6.86 -4.98
N VAL A 332 -13.70 6.33 -3.98
CA VAL A 332 -13.45 7.02 -2.72
C VAL A 332 -12.66 8.31 -2.94
N ALA A 333 -11.61 8.25 -3.77
CA ALA A 333 -10.82 9.42 -4.11
C ALA A 333 -11.65 10.47 -4.85
N ASP A 334 -12.40 10.07 -5.88
CA ASP A 334 -13.24 10.96 -6.67
C ASP A 334 -14.30 11.66 -5.80
N TYR A 335 -14.90 10.93 -4.88
CA TYR A 335 -15.83 11.50 -3.91
C TYR A 335 -15.18 12.57 -3.02
N GLN A 336 -14.01 12.26 -2.45
CA GLN A 336 -13.28 13.20 -1.60
C GLN A 336 -12.84 14.45 -2.38
N LEU A 337 -12.40 14.26 -3.63
CA LEU A 337 -11.97 15.36 -4.51
C LEU A 337 -13.11 16.26 -4.96
N ALA A 338 -14.29 15.70 -5.16
CA ALA A 338 -15.49 16.48 -5.47
C ALA A 338 -15.97 17.32 -4.28
N ARG A 339 -15.68 16.86 -3.07
CA ARG A 339 -16.17 17.48 -1.84
C ARG A 339 -15.28 18.57 -1.28
N TYR A 340 -13.97 18.43 -1.39
CA TYR A 340 -13.00 19.35 -0.83
C TYR A 340 -12.42 20.28 -1.90
N SER A 341 -12.26 21.57 -1.58
CA SER A 341 -11.74 22.56 -2.53
C SER A 341 -10.24 22.40 -2.83
N ASP A 342 -9.47 22.04 -1.81
CA ASP A 342 -8.02 21.82 -1.89
C ASP A 342 -7.62 20.71 -0.90
N PRO A 343 -8.00 19.45 -1.17
CA PRO A 343 -7.83 18.39 -0.20
C PRO A 343 -6.36 18.00 -0.02
N PHE A 344 -6.01 17.63 1.21
CA PHE A 344 -4.85 16.82 1.49
C PHE A 344 -5.29 15.36 1.45
N LEU A 345 -4.87 14.64 0.42
CA LEU A 345 -5.16 13.23 0.25
C LEU A 345 -3.88 12.43 0.34
N ALA A 346 -3.78 11.60 1.36
CA ALA A 346 -2.68 10.68 1.55
C ALA A 346 -3.18 9.27 1.81
N CYS A 347 -2.35 8.30 1.54
CA CYS A 347 -2.63 6.90 1.78
C CYS A 347 -1.43 6.24 2.45
N HIS A 348 -1.68 5.59 3.57
CA HIS A 348 -0.68 4.86 4.34
C HIS A 348 -0.71 3.38 3.99
N SER A 349 0.43 2.83 3.62
CA SER A 349 0.61 1.40 3.38
C SER A 349 1.40 0.77 4.52
N THR A 350 0.77 -0.15 5.26
CA THR A 350 1.37 -0.78 6.44
C THR A 350 1.88 -2.20 6.22
N TYR A 351 1.73 -2.74 5.02
CA TYR A 351 2.08 -4.14 4.75
C TYR A 351 3.47 -4.26 4.14
N HIS A 352 4.55 -4.55 5.00
CA HIS A 352 5.80 -4.40 4.33
C HIS A 352 7.07 -4.62 5.07
N ASN A 353 7.06 -5.13 6.22
CA ASN A 353 8.17 -4.83 7.11
C ASN A 353 9.25 -5.89 7.21
N SER A 354 9.08 -7.04 6.62
CA SER A 354 10.08 -8.11 6.69
C SER A 354 10.76 -8.30 5.35
N LEU A 355 12.07 -8.27 5.32
CA LEU A 355 12.86 -8.65 4.14
C LEU A 355 12.67 -10.12 3.75
N ASP A 356 12.21 -10.92 4.70
CA ASP A 356 11.91 -12.33 4.52
C ASP A 356 10.51 -12.57 3.96
N SER A 357 9.65 -11.54 3.93
CA SER A 357 8.30 -11.60 3.40
C SER A 357 8.07 -10.54 2.34
N ASP A 358 7.35 -10.90 1.30
CA ASP A 358 6.90 -9.96 0.29
C ASP A 358 5.46 -9.49 0.60
N ASP A 359 5.23 -9.06 1.85
CA ASP A 359 3.91 -8.71 2.40
C ASP A 359 3.16 -7.66 1.61
N PHE A 360 3.89 -6.71 1.02
CA PHE A 360 3.30 -5.65 0.20
C PHE A 360 2.54 -6.17 -1.02
N ILE A 361 2.74 -7.43 -1.42
CA ILE A 361 2.02 -8.06 -2.53
C ILE A 361 0.74 -8.75 -2.06
N LYS A 362 0.59 -9.05 -0.78
CA LYS A 362 -0.57 -9.74 -0.20
C LYS A 362 -1.86 -8.95 -0.36
N ASN A 363 -1.74 -7.65 -0.39
CA ASN A 363 -2.86 -6.74 -0.51
C ASN A 363 -3.26 -6.57 -1.98
N THR A 364 -4.53 -6.41 -2.25
CA THR A 364 -5.05 -6.13 -3.59
C THR A 364 -4.88 -4.68 -4.03
N CYS A 365 -4.37 -3.83 -3.16
CA CYS A 365 -4.12 -2.43 -3.46
C CYS A 365 -2.79 -2.24 -4.19
N ASN A 366 -2.83 -1.51 -5.29
CA ASN A 366 -1.62 -1.09 -5.99
C ASN A 366 -1.12 0.24 -5.41
N TYR A 367 -0.25 0.20 -4.42
CA TYR A 367 0.30 1.39 -3.75
C TYR A 367 0.98 2.38 -4.70
N TRP A 368 1.52 1.90 -5.81
CA TRP A 368 2.16 2.74 -6.84
C TRP A 368 1.16 3.46 -7.75
N SER A 369 -0.12 3.09 -7.67
CA SER A 369 -1.20 3.63 -8.50
C SER A 369 -2.38 4.17 -7.69
N LEU A 370 -2.23 4.34 -6.37
CA LEU A 370 -3.27 4.92 -5.55
C LEU A 370 -3.59 6.35 -5.99
N PRO A 371 -4.87 6.69 -6.12
CA PRO A 371 -5.32 8.01 -6.56
C PRO A 371 -5.17 9.06 -5.45
N ARG A 372 -3.96 9.26 -4.98
CA ARG A 372 -3.62 10.18 -3.89
C ARG A 372 -2.55 11.17 -4.34
N ASP A 373 -2.51 12.32 -3.69
CA ASP A 373 -1.52 13.35 -3.97
C ASP A 373 -0.12 12.90 -3.57
N TYR A 374 -0.01 12.20 -2.45
CA TYR A 374 1.25 11.82 -1.86
C TYR A 374 1.32 10.31 -1.64
N GLY A 375 2.42 9.72 -2.05
CA GLY A 375 2.81 8.38 -1.63
C GLY A 375 3.20 8.39 -0.16
N PHE A 376 2.76 7.39 0.59
CA PHE A 376 2.96 7.30 2.01
C PHE A 376 3.45 5.90 2.38
N THR A 377 4.56 5.82 3.08
CA THR A 377 5.21 4.58 3.48
C THR A 377 5.40 4.53 4.99
N ASP A 378 5.89 3.42 5.49
CA ASP A 378 6.06 3.16 6.91
C ASP A 378 7.53 2.98 7.30
N GLU A 379 7.83 2.98 8.60
CA GLU A 379 9.20 2.92 9.13
C GLU A 379 10.00 1.73 8.60
N GLY A 380 9.37 0.56 8.50
CA GLY A 380 10.01 -0.66 8.00
C GLY A 380 10.14 -0.76 6.50
N THR A 381 9.59 0.19 5.74
CA THR A 381 9.62 0.14 4.28
C THR A 381 11.03 0.34 3.75
N ILE A 382 11.50 -0.56 2.91
CA ILE A 382 12.82 -0.47 2.29
C ILE A 382 12.91 0.67 1.28
N TRP A 383 14.10 1.24 1.11
CA TRP A 383 14.34 2.38 0.21
C TRP A 383 13.87 2.17 -1.23
N PRO A 384 14.09 1.01 -1.89
CA PRO A 384 13.59 0.78 -3.24
C PRO A 384 12.07 0.91 -3.38
N ILE A 385 11.30 0.50 -2.37
CA ILE A 385 9.84 0.68 -2.35
C ILE A 385 9.49 2.15 -2.13
N ARG A 386 10.13 2.83 -1.17
CA ARG A 386 9.91 4.27 -0.93
C ARG A 386 10.10 5.09 -2.20
N LEU A 387 11.19 4.81 -2.95
CA LEU A 387 11.44 5.47 -4.22
C LEU A 387 10.42 5.10 -5.29
N GLY A 388 10.04 3.83 -5.38
CA GLY A 388 9.04 3.36 -6.32
C GLY A 388 7.69 4.07 -6.11
N VAL A 389 7.20 4.12 -4.87
CA VAL A 389 5.95 4.82 -4.49
C VAL A 389 6.06 6.32 -4.78
N LEU A 390 7.16 6.96 -4.40
CA LEU A 390 7.40 8.37 -4.69
C LEU A 390 7.37 8.65 -6.19
N LEU A 391 8.10 7.88 -6.99
CA LEU A 391 8.18 8.06 -8.44
C LEU A 391 6.86 7.71 -9.15
N GLY A 392 6.08 6.81 -8.57
CA GLY A 392 4.73 6.45 -9.02
C GLY A 392 3.67 7.50 -8.67
N SER A 393 3.88 8.31 -7.63
CA SER A 393 2.92 9.33 -7.21
C SER A 393 2.82 10.47 -8.23
N LYS A 394 1.66 11.13 -8.29
CA LYS A 394 1.45 12.27 -9.17
C LYS A 394 2.36 13.46 -8.81
N MET A 395 2.50 13.71 -7.54
CA MET A 395 3.23 14.87 -7.02
C MET A 395 4.75 14.66 -7.00
N LYS A 396 5.22 13.42 -7.13
CA LYS A 396 6.65 13.06 -6.99
C LYS A 396 7.25 13.50 -5.66
N PHE A 397 6.42 13.52 -4.64
CA PHE A 397 6.78 13.68 -3.24
C PHE A 397 6.19 12.53 -2.45
N GLY A 398 6.84 12.15 -1.36
CA GLY A 398 6.38 11.11 -0.46
C GLY A 398 6.36 11.56 0.99
N TYR A 399 5.64 10.81 1.77
CA TYR A 399 5.68 10.87 3.23
C TYR A 399 6.12 9.52 3.78
N ASN A 400 6.73 9.54 4.96
CA ASN A 400 7.03 8.34 5.71
C ASN A 400 6.51 8.50 7.12
N MET A 401 5.80 7.50 7.62
CA MET A 401 5.35 7.45 8.99
C MET A 401 6.34 6.64 9.81
N PHE A 402 6.81 7.22 10.91
CA PHE A 402 7.82 6.60 11.76
C PHE A 402 7.30 6.49 13.20
N TYR A 403 7.44 5.32 13.79
CA TYR A 403 6.82 4.98 15.08
C TYR A 403 7.82 4.82 16.22
N SER A 404 9.10 5.08 16.02
CA SER A 404 10.09 4.86 17.07
C SER A 404 9.79 5.70 18.32
N LYS A 405 10.01 5.09 19.47
CA LYS A 405 9.97 5.79 20.76
C LYS A 405 11.29 6.48 21.10
N ASN A 406 12.35 6.16 20.33
CA ASN A 406 13.65 6.80 20.47
C ASN A 406 13.68 8.08 19.64
N PRO A 407 13.87 9.26 20.23
CA PRO A 407 13.95 10.52 19.53
C PRO A 407 15.01 10.57 18.43
N ASP A 408 16.18 9.96 18.65
CA ASP A 408 17.27 9.97 17.68
C ASP A 408 16.92 9.23 16.39
N ASP A 409 16.11 8.17 16.46
CA ASP A 409 15.62 7.46 15.30
C ASP A 409 14.65 8.35 14.48
N VAL A 410 13.78 9.11 15.15
CA VAL A 410 12.87 10.05 14.48
C VAL A 410 13.66 11.17 13.79
N TYR A 411 14.65 11.74 14.48
CA TYR A 411 15.52 12.78 13.90
C TYR A 411 16.30 12.23 12.69
N GLY A 412 16.87 11.03 12.84
CA GLY A 412 17.57 10.34 11.75
C GLY A 412 16.66 10.12 10.54
N ASN A 413 15.42 9.67 10.76
CA ASN A 413 14.48 9.46 9.66
C ASN A 413 14.13 10.75 8.92
N ILE A 414 13.87 11.86 9.61
CA ILE A 414 13.62 13.16 8.97
C ILE A 414 14.83 13.59 8.13
N ILE A 415 16.04 13.46 8.69
CA ILE A 415 17.30 13.83 8.03
C ILE A 415 17.53 12.98 6.78
N ASP A 416 17.38 11.67 6.89
CA ASP A 416 17.67 10.73 5.80
C ASP A 416 16.63 10.82 4.66
N CYS A 417 15.38 11.09 4.99
CA CYS A 417 14.30 11.14 4.00
C CYS A 417 14.24 12.45 3.22
N ALA A 418 14.57 13.59 3.85
CA ALA A 418 14.39 14.90 3.25
C ALA A 418 15.12 15.12 1.91
N PRO A 419 16.39 14.70 1.70
CA PRO A 419 17.06 14.82 0.41
C PRO A 419 16.34 14.09 -0.72
N TRP A 420 15.61 13.02 -0.42
CA TRP A 420 14.91 12.15 -1.37
C TRP A 420 13.48 12.61 -1.69
N ARG A 421 13.07 13.84 -1.34
CA ARG A 421 11.71 14.37 -1.50
C ARG A 421 10.68 13.66 -0.63
N ILE A 422 11.09 13.07 0.48
CA ILE A 422 10.22 12.40 1.44
C ILE A 422 10.21 13.24 2.71
N ARG A 423 9.02 13.50 3.25
CA ARG A 423 8.79 14.22 4.51
C ARG A 423 8.26 13.27 5.56
N GLU A 424 8.40 13.65 6.80
CA GLU A 424 7.79 12.91 7.89
C GLU A 424 6.29 13.19 7.97
N PHE A 425 5.50 12.12 8.08
CA PHE A 425 4.13 12.16 8.54
C PHE A 425 4.18 11.85 10.04
N HIS A 426 4.12 12.87 10.87
CA HIS A 426 4.36 12.71 12.29
C HIS A 426 3.29 11.86 12.96
N HIS A 427 3.73 10.94 13.81
CA HIS A 427 2.89 10.00 14.53
C HIS A 427 2.94 10.29 16.03
N ALA A 428 1.91 10.94 16.54
CA ALA A 428 1.95 11.53 17.87
C ALA A 428 1.61 10.58 19.02
N TYR A 429 1.39 9.30 18.78
CA TYR A 429 1.03 8.32 19.82
C TYR A 429 2.08 7.21 20.07
N ASN A 430 3.34 7.55 19.89
CA ASN A 430 4.46 6.60 20.02
C ASN A 430 4.65 6.02 21.42
N ASP A 431 4.05 6.63 22.45
CA ASP A 431 4.17 6.18 23.83
C ASP A 431 3.24 5.03 24.22
N GLY A 432 2.41 4.58 23.28
CA GLY A 432 1.42 3.52 23.51
C GLY A 432 0.24 3.94 24.36
N ARG A 433 0.01 5.25 24.52
CA ARG A 433 -1.14 5.86 25.22
C ARG A 433 -1.99 6.66 24.26
N TRP A 434 -3.24 6.86 24.65
CA TRP A 434 -4.16 7.71 23.94
C TRP A 434 -3.85 9.18 24.18
N GLY A 435 -3.44 9.91 23.14
CA GLY A 435 -3.12 11.32 23.21
C GLY A 435 -1.87 11.67 22.39
N LEU A 436 -1.29 12.85 22.69
CA LEU A 436 -0.05 13.26 22.06
C LEU A 436 1.15 12.56 22.71
N GLY A 437 1.91 11.81 21.93
CA GLY A 437 3.23 11.30 22.32
C GLY A 437 4.32 12.40 22.32
N TYR A 438 4.04 13.54 21.71
CA TYR A 438 4.96 14.69 21.64
C TYR A 438 4.79 15.66 22.81
N THR A 439 4.93 15.16 24.04
CA THR A 439 4.77 16.01 25.24
C THR A 439 6.09 16.49 25.85
N GLU A 440 7.21 15.96 25.38
CA GLU A 440 8.53 16.39 25.87
C GLU A 440 9.06 17.56 25.05
N GLN A 441 9.22 18.70 25.71
CA GLN A 441 9.65 19.96 25.09
C GLN A 441 10.96 19.84 24.27
N PRO A 442 12.02 19.18 24.73
CA PRO A 442 13.24 19.05 23.95
C PRO A 442 13.01 18.28 22.64
N PHE A 443 12.19 17.23 22.68
CA PHE A 443 11.87 16.42 21.50
C PHE A 443 11.10 17.25 20.46
N THR A 444 10.00 17.89 20.86
CA THR A 444 9.19 18.71 19.93
C THR A 444 9.94 19.91 19.38
N ALA A 445 10.78 20.56 20.19
CA ALA A 445 11.62 21.66 19.73
C ALA A 445 12.63 21.20 18.64
N ASN A 446 13.22 20.02 18.80
CA ASN A 446 14.14 19.45 17.82
C ASN A 446 13.40 19.04 16.54
N VAL A 447 12.25 18.39 16.65
CA VAL A 447 11.41 18.03 15.48
C VAL A 447 11.02 19.28 14.71
N LYS A 448 10.52 20.34 15.40
CA LYS A 448 10.18 21.63 14.80
C LYS A 448 11.36 22.22 14.04
N LYS A 449 12.54 22.23 14.66
CA LYS A 449 13.77 22.76 14.06
C LYS A 449 14.19 22.01 12.81
N LEU A 450 14.02 20.67 12.81
CA LEU A 450 14.28 19.82 11.64
C LEU A 450 13.28 20.10 10.52
N ASP A 451 11.98 20.10 10.82
CA ASP A 451 10.93 20.38 9.83
C ASP A 451 11.11 21.77 9.18
N GLU A 452 11.39 22.79 9.99
CA GLU A 452 11.66 24.14 9.49
C GLU A 452 12.91 24.19 8.59
N ALA A 453 13.96 23.47 8.96
CA ALA A 453 15.18 23.41 8.16
C ALA A 453 14.99 22.68 6.83
N VAL A 454 14.32 21.53 6.82
CA VAL A 454 14.09 20.75 5.59
C VAL A 454 13.14 21.44 4.62
N ARG A 455 12.29 22.35 5.08
CA ARG A 455 11.46 23.22 4.20
C ARG A 455 12.29 24.07 3.25
N LEU A 456 13.55 24.36 3.57
CA LEU A 456 14.45 25.03 2.63
C LEU A 456 14.64 24.26 1.32
N LEU A 457 14.43 22.93 1.33
CA LEU A 457 14.50 22.09 0.13
C LEU A 457 13.24 22.15 -0.73
N ASP A 458 12.09 22.59 -0.19
CA ASP A 458 10.82 22.47 -0.89
C ASP A 458 10.81 23.17 -2.25
N GLY A 459 11.18 24.43 -2.30
CA GLY A 459 11.26 25.20 -3.53
C GLY A 459 12.29 24.64 -4.51
N PHE A 460 13.45 24.21 -4.00
CA PHE A 460 14.49 23.56 -4.78
C PHE A 460 14.00 22.25 -5.39
N GLN A 461 13.38 21.38 -4.61
CA GLN A 461 12.91 20.07 -5.05
C GLN A 461 11.70 20.15 -5.98
N ARG A 462 10.77 21.10 -5.78
CA ARG A 462 9.61 21.29 -6.66
C ARG A 462 10.00 21.64 -8.09
N ARG A 463 10.99 22.50 -8.25
CA ARG A 463 11.47 22.95 -9.56
C ARG A 463 12.57 22.06 -10.13
N GLY A 464 13.11 21.15 -9.32
CA GLY A 464 14.27 20.34 -9.65
C GLY A 464 13.96 19.03 -10.34
N ALA A 465 15.00 18.41 -10.85
CA ALA A 465 14.99 17.05 -11.39
C ALA A 465 14.62 16.02 -10.30
N LEU A 466 14.19 14.83 -10.73
CA LEU A 466 13.89 13.70 -9.84
C LEU A 466 15.17 13.07 -9.28
N PRO A 467 15.12 12.33 -8.17
CA PRO A 467 16.22 11.53 -7.68
C PRO A 467 16.79 10.66 -8.79
N ARG A 468 18.13 10.70 -8.97
CA ARG A 468 18.83 9.84 -9.93
C ARG A 468 18.66 8.40 -9.49
N THR A 469 18.18 7.55 -10.41
CA THR A 469 17.95 6.14 -10.17
C THR A 469 18.88 5.33 -11.09
N ASP A 470 19.73 4.48 -10.51
CA ASP A 470 20.70 3.69 -11.24
C ASP A 470 20.05 2.51 -11.97
N VAL A 471 18.99 1.94 -11.36
CA VAL A 471 18.27 0.79 -11.90
C VAL A 471 16.82 0.78 -11.48
N LEU A 472 15.95 0.46 -12.43
CA LEU A 472 14.57 0.13 -12.18
C LEU A 472 14.44 -1.38 -11.97
N LEU A 473 13.91 -1.79 -10.85
CA LEU A 473 13.52 -3.18 -10.56
C LEU A 473 12.03 -3.32 -10.78
N VAL A 474 11.62 -4.20 -11.69
CA VAL A 474 10.20 -4.52 -11.92
C VAL A 474 9.97 -5.97 -11.55
N PHE A 475 8.92 -6.27 -10.81
CA PHE A 475 8.61 -7.64 -10.41
C PHE A 475 7.27 -8.11 -10.96
N GLY A 476 7.20 -9.41 -11.28
CA GLY A 476 5.99 -10.08 -11.74
C GLY A 476 5.08 -10.45 -10.58
N GLU A 477 3.94 -9.79 -10.46
CA GLU A 477 3.01 -10.01 -9.34
C GLU A 477 2.38 -11.41 -9.37
N PHE A 478 2.08 -11.96 -10.54
CA PHE A 478 1.47 -13.30 -10.65
C PHE A 478 2.44 -14.42 -10.35
N ALA A 479 3.74 -14.23 -10.61
CA ALA A 479 4.75 -15.19 -10.18
C ALA A 479 4.75 -15.36 -8.67
N HIS A 480 4.57 -14.25 -7.95
CA HIS A 480 4.45 -14.27 -6.51
C HIS A 480 3.14 -14.92 -6.04
N ALA A 481 2.00 -14.61 -6.65
CA ALA A 481 0.72 -15.18 -6.30
C ALA A 481 0.67 -16.72 -6.51
N ASN A 482 1.49 -17.26 -7.41
CA ASN A 482 1.54 -18.70 -7.74
C ASN A 482 2.56 -19.53 -6.93
N TRP A 483 3.22 -18.97 -5.90
CA TRP A 483 4.11 -19.76 -5.02
C TRP A 483 3.38 -20.83 -4.21
N TYR A 484 2.12 -20.68 -4.04
CA TYR A 484 1.21 -21.42 -3.21
C TYR A 484 1.23 -22.97 -3.31
N PRO A 485 1.46 -23.61 -4.44
CA PRO A 485 1.42 -25.06 -4.50
C PRO A 485 2.57 -25.78 -3.80
N ASP A 486 3.63 -25.07 -3.41
CA ASP A 486 4.75 -25.71 -2.73
C ASP A 486 4.37 -26.12 -1.31
N GLU A 487 4.27 -27.41 -1.04
CA GLU A 487 3.96 -27.94 0.29
C GLU A 487 4.98 -27.53 1.36
N LYS A 488 6.22 -27.28 0.97
CA LYS A 488 7.28 -26.82 1.88
C LYS A 488 7.06 -25.37 2.31
N ALA A 489 6.34 -24.59 1.53
CA ALA A 489 5.97 -23.23 1.83
C ALA A 489 4.65 -23.13 2.62
N ARG A 490 3.93 -24.26 2.83
CA ARG A 490 2.70 -24.28 3.62
C ARG A 490 2.97 -23.86 5.06
N GLY A 491 2.24 -22.89 5.54
CA GLY A 491 2.27 -22.46 6.94
C GLY A 491 3.09 -21.22 7.22
N LYS A 492 3.85 -20.69 6.25
CA LYS A 492 4.58 -19.46 6.42
C LYS A 492 4.51 -18.62 5.15
N TRP A 493 3.57 -17.70 5.13
CA TRP A 493 3.48 -16.66 4.12
C TRP A 493 4.83 -15.97 3.92
N ASP A 494 5.56 -15.78 5.00
CA ASP A 494 6.87 -15.15 5.06
C ASP A 494 7.98 -15.97 4.39
N GLN A 495 7.70 -17.20 3.98
CA GLN A 495 8.72 -18.12 3.48
C GLN A 495 8.52 -18.50 2.02
N ASN A 496 8.04 -17.60 1.20
CA ASN A 496 8.32 -17.76 -0.21
C ASN A 496 9.79 -17.40 -0.48
N ALA A 497 10.67 -18.19 0.11
CA ALA A 497 12.11 -18.03 0.00
C ALA A 497 12.59 -18.04 -1.48
N SER A 498 11.76 -18.51 -2.40
CA SER A 498 12.12 -18.61 -3.82
C SER A 498 12.14 -17.25 -4.52
N LEU A 499 11.30 -16.30 -4.14
CA LEU A 499 11.26 -15.01 -4.83
C LEU A 499 12.04 -13.92 -4.08
N ARG A 500 11.78 -13.68 -2.81
CA ARG A 500 12.47 -12.70 -1.93
C ARG A 500 12.77 -11.38 -2.65
N ILE A 501 11.74 -10.79 -3.23
CA ILE A 501 11.85 -9.60 -4.10
C ILE A 501 12.41 -8.42 -3.31
N MET A 502 11.90 -8.20 -2.08
CA MET A 502 12.37 -7.09 -1.24
C MET A 502 13.82 -7.25 -0.81
N GLU A 503 14.25 -8.47 -0.50
CA GLU A 503 15.64 -8.74 -0.13
C GLU A 503 16.59 -8.42 -1.30
N LYS A 504 16.25 -8.84 -2.51
CA LYS A 504 17.03 -8.53 -3.73
C LYS A 504 17.10 -7.03 -4.01
N ALA A 505 15.98 -6.34 -3.86
CA ALA A 505 15.96 -4.89 -4.04
C ALA A 505 16.81 -4.17 -2.98
N GLN A 506 16.74 -4.63 -1.73
CA GLN A 506 17.54 -4.06 -0.64
C GLN A 506 19.03 -4.40 -0.78
N GLU A 507 19.38 -5.55 -1.35
CA GLU A 507 20.76 -5.91 -1.68
C GLU A 507 21.37 -4.91 -2.70
N ALA A 508 20.62 -4.59 -3.76
CA ALA A 508 21.04 -3.58 -4.73
C ALA A 508 21.27 -2.21 -4.06
N TRP A 509 20.36 -1.81 -3.18
CA TRP A 509 20.49 -0.58 -2.40
C TRP A 509 21.73 -0.58 -1.49
N ARG A 510 21.97 -1.67 -0.78
CA ARG A 510 23.15 -1.82 0.11
C ARG A 510 24.45 -1.81 -0.66
N ALA A 511 24.48 -2.31 -1.89
CA ALA A 511 25.63 -2.26 -2.79
C ALA A 511 25.90 -0.85 -3.35
N GLY A 512 25.09 0.15 -3.00
CA GLY A 512 25.27 1.55 -3.41
C GLY A 512 24.49 1.94 -4.67
N HIS A 513 23.74 1.02 -5.26
CA HIS A 513 22.89 1.33 -6.42
C HIS A 513 21.57 1.94 -5.96
N VAL A 514 21.24 3.11 -6.50
CA VAL A 514 19.92 3.71 -6.27
C VAL A 514 18.90 2.93 -7.11
N ALA A 515 18.14 2.08 -6.44
CA ALA A 515 17.14 1.22 -7.06
C ALA A 515 15.72 1.68 -6.70
N ALA A 516 14.80 1.65 -7.66
CA ALA A 516 13.36 1.82 -7.44
C ALA A 516 12.64 0.52 -7.77
N LEU A 517 11.77 0.04 -6.88
CA LEU A 517 11.02 -1.21 -7.07
C LEU A 517 9.58 -0.91 -7.48
N LEU A 518 9.13 -1.52 -8.58
CA LEU A 518 7.79 -1.34 -9.16
C LEU A 518 7.16 -2.67 -9.55
N PRO A 519 5.82 -2.81 -9.49
CA PRO A 519 5.12 -3.97 -10.02
C PRO A 519 4.96 -3.90 -11.56
N ASP A 520 4.84 -5.05 -12.19
CA ASP A 520 4.59 -5.18 -13.63
C ASP A 520 3.23 -4.62 -14.08
N ARG A 521 2.30 -4.46 -13.16
CA ARG A 521 1.01 -3.81 -13.38
C ARG A 521 1.12 -2.40 -13.96
N LEU A 522 2.19 -1.67 -13.66
CA LEU A 522 2.38 -0.33 -14.23
C LEU A 522 2.58 -0.36 -15.75
N VAL A 523 3.01 -1.50 -16.31
CA VAL A 523 3.02 -1.75 -17.75
C VAL A 523 1.59 -1.93 -18.26
N GLU A 524 0.77 -2.72 -17.55
CA GLU A 524 -0.64 -2.95 -17.89
C GLU A 524 -1.45 -1.66 -17.90
N GLU A 525 -1.20 -0.78 -16.93
CA GLU A 525 -1.81 0.54 -16.83
C GLU A 525 -1.30 1.53 -17.89
N GLY A 526 -0.33 1.13 -18.71
CA GLY A 526 0.32 1.98 -19.70
C GLY A 526 1.14 3.13 -19.09
N ARG A 527 1.48 3.05 -17.82
CA ARG A 527 2.28 4.03 -17.10
C ARG A 527 3.78 3.78 -17.24
N LEU A 528 4.23 2.53 -17.26
CA LEU A 528 5.62 2.19 -17.56
C LEU A 528 5.75 1.83 -19.05
N ARG A 529 6.54 2.59 -19.80
CA ARG A 529 6.74 2.44 -21.24
C ARG A 529 8.22 2.47 -21.59
N PHE A 530 8.59 1.88 -22.72
CA PHE A 530 9.92 2.07 -23.30
C PHE A 530 9.81 2.98 -24.54
N GLU A 531 10.38 4.18 -24.43
CA GLU A 531 10.32 5.22 -25.45
C GLU A 531 11.58 6.08 -25.41
N ASP A 532 12.00 6.60 -26.54
CA ASP A 532 13.20 7.45 -26.69
C ASP A 532 14.46 6.86 -26.03
N GLY A 533 14.62 5.53 -26.09
CA GLY A 533 15.77 4.82 -25.51
C GLY A 533 15.78 4.74 -23.97
N ALA A 534 14.66 5.02 -23.31
CA ALA A 534 14.52 4.97 -21.86
C ALA A 534 13.21 4.33 -21.41
N PHE A 535 13.21 3.80 -20.21
CA PHE A 535 11.98 3.37 -19.51
C PHE A 535 11.37 4.61 -18.85
N ALA A 536 10.19 5.01 -19.27
CA ALA A 536 9.48 6.18 -18.78
C ALA A 536 8.32 5.78 -17.89
N LEU A 537 8.32 6.27 -16.65
CA LEU A 537 7.23 6.07 -15.68
C LEU A 537 6.38 7.34 -15.60
N TYR A 538 5.20 7.28 -16.17
CA TYR A 538 4.22 8.35 -16.14
C TYR A 538 3.51 8.42 -14.78
N PRO A 539 3.18 9.62 -14.30
CA PRO A 539 2.34 9.79 -13.12
C PRO A 539 0.93 9.25 -13.40
N ILE A 540 0.16 9.06 -12.34
CA ILE A 540 -1.26 8.69 -12.47
C ILE A 540 -1.98 9.79 -13.28
N ALA A 541 -2.54 9.41 -14.42
CA ALA A 541 -3.32 10.31 -15.27
C ALA A 541 -4.77 10.34 -14.81
N ARG A 542 -5.07 11.04 -13.71
CA ARG A 542 -6.45 11.24 -13.25
C ARG A 542 -6.78 12.71 -13.22
N THR A 543 -7.99 13.03 -13.64
CA THR A 543 -8.62 14.32 -13.42
C THR A 543 -8.99 14.42 -11.95
N THR A 544 -8.07 14.85 -11.13
CA THR A 544 -8.24 15.04 -9.70
C THR A 544 -8.06 16.51 -9.37
N ALA A 545 -8.36 16.92 -8.17
CA ALA A 545 -8.02 18.27 -7.68
C ALA A 545 -6.52 18.55 -7.84
N CYS A 546 -5.67 17.50 -7.88
CA CYS A 546 -4.25 17.61 -8.19
C CYS A 546 -3.96 18.16 -9.59
N ASP A 547 -4.86 17.97 -10.55
CA ASP A 547 -4.70 18.58 -11.89
C ASP A 547 -4.77 20.10 -11.81
N ARG A 548 -5.44 20.64 -10.81
CA ARG A 548 -5.49 22.08 -10.54
C ARG A 548 -4.19 22.61 -9.92
N ARG A 549 -3.35 21.72 -9.41
CA ARG A 549 -2.03 22.04 -8.84
C ARG A 549 -0.91 21.73 -9.84
N ALA A 550 -0.99 22.26 -11.04
CA ALA A 550 -0.03 21.99 -12.12
C ALA A 550 1.44 22.19 -11.69
N ALA A 551 1.70 23.09 -10.74
CA ALA A 551 3.04 23.33 -10.19
C ALA A 551 3.67 22.10 -9.51
N PHE A 552 2.86 21.14 -9.09
CA PHE A 552 3.32 19.91 -8.44
C PHE A 552 3.45 18.73 -9.41
N ASN A 553 2.96 18.85 -10.65
CA ASN A 553 3.08 17.79 -11.64
C ASN A 553 4.54 17.68 -12.12
N ALA A 554 5.21 16.61 -11.75
CA ALA A 554 6.54 16.32 -12.26
C ALA A 554 6.47 15.62 -13.63
N PRO A 555 7.50 15.78 -14.49
CA PRO A 555 7.61 15.00 -15.72
C PRO A 555 7.69 13.50 -15.40
N PRO A 556 7.49 12.60 -16.41
CA PRO A 556 7.72 11.17 -16.22
C PRO A 556 9.15 10.93 -15.72
N ALA A 557 9.30 10.03 -14.74
CA ALA A 557 10.59 9.55 -14.32
C ALA A 557 11.19 8.70 -15.45
N ARG A 558 12.48 8.86 -15.76
CA ARG A 558 13.16 8.14 -16.85
C ARG A 558 14.29 7.29 -16.31
N PHE A 559 14.33 6.04 -16.73
CA PHE A 559 15.34 5.05 -16.31
C PHE A 559 16.04 4.50 -17.54
N ARG A 560 17.34 4.36 -17.46
CA ARG A 560 18.13 3.80 -18.58
C ARG A 560 18.28 2.28 -18.49
N LYS A 561 18.14 1.71 -17.28
CA LYS A 561 18.43 0.31 -16.99
C LYS A 561 17.28 -0.31 -16.22
N LEU A 562 16.88 -1.51 -16.63
CA LEU A 562 15.81 -2.24 -16.00
C LEU A 562 16.23 -3.69 -15.73
N VAL A 563 15.89 -4.18 -14.54
CA VAL A 563 15.92 -5.60 -14.20
C VAL A 563 14.49 -6.04 -13.95
N PHE A 564 14.01 -7.02 -14.71
CA PHE A 564 12.70 -7.59 -14.50
C PHE A 564 12.82 -8.91 -13.73
N LEU A 565 12.21 -8.94 -12.55
CA LEU A 565 12.22 -10.07 -11.63
C LEU A 565 11.00 -10.96 -11.87
N TYR A 566 11.22 -12.19 -12.26
CA TYR A 566 10.21 -13.24 -12.33
C TYR A 566 8.97 -12.91 -13.19
N PRO A 567 9.11 -12.76 -14.53
CA PRO A 567 7.99 -12.45 -15.42
C PRO A 567 7.04 -13.62 -15.68
N ARG A 568 7.33 -14.80 -15.14
CA ARG A 568 6.45 -15.98 -15.29
C ARG A 568 5.05 -15.62 -14.82
N TYR A 569 4.06 -15.98 -15.62
CA TYR A 569 2.64 -15.67 -15.44
C TYR A 569 2.25 -14.20 -15.66
N ALA A 570 3.14 -13.34 -16.14
CA ALA A 570 2.77 -11.98 -16.50
C ALA A 570 1.78 -11.95 -17.67
N LYS A 571 0.99 -10.88 -17.77
CA LYS A 571 0.05 -10.68 -18.88
C LYS A 571 0.77 -10.46 -20.21
N ARG A 572 0.07 -10.69 -21.32
CA ARG A 572 0.64 -10.56 -22.68
C ARG A 572 1.24 -9.18 -22.93
N CYS A 573 0.59 -8.11 -22.47
CA CYS A 573 1.12 -6.75 -22.63
C CYS A 573 2.48 -6.54 -21.96
N VAL A 574 2.77 -7.25 -20.86
CA VAL A 574 4.07 -7.21 -20.19
C VAL A 574 5.12 -7.94 -21.03
N TRP A 575 4.77 -9.09 -21.63
CA TRP A 575 5.64 -9.80 -22.55
C TRP A 575 5.95 -8.97 -23.80
N ASP A 576 4.94 -8.29 -24.38
CA ASP A 576 5.11 -7.42 -25.52
C ASP A 576 5.99 -6.22 -25.19
N PHE A 577 5.85 -5.65 -24.00
CA PHE A 577 6.74 -4.59 -23.49
C PHE A 577 8.19 -5.08 -23.37
N LEU A 578 8.42 -6.23 -22.73
CA LEU A 578 9.78 -6.78 -22.54
C LEU A 578 10.47 -7.06 -23.88
N ASN A 579 9.77 -7.77 -24.77
CA ASN A 579 10.30 -8.12 -26.08
C ASN A 579 10.48 -6.89 -26.97
N GLY A 580 9.53 -5.94 -26.94
CA GLY A 580 9.61 -4.69 -27.67
C GLY A 580 10.76 -3.78 -27.20
N ALA A 581 11.02 -3.72 -25.90
CA ALA A 581 12.15 -2.99 -25.33
C ALA A 581 13.49 -3.66 -25.73
N ALA A 582 13.58 -4.99 -25.60
CA ALA A 582 14.78 -5.74 -25.97
C ALA A 582 15.11 -5.61 -27.46
N ALA A 583 14.12 -5.70 -28.34
CA ALA A 583 14.30 -5.53 -29.79
C ALA A 583 14.80 -4.11 -30.17
N LYS A 584 14.50 -3.11 -29.36
CA LYS A 584 14.98 -1.72 -29.51
C LYS A 584 16.32 -1.48 -28.81
N GLY A 585 16.98 -2.53 -28.32
CA GLY A 585 18.31 -2.43 -27.68
C GLY A 585 18.31 -1.85 -26.27
N ALA A 586 17.19 -1.95 -25.53
CA ALA A 586 17.11 -1.52 -24.14
C ALA A 586 18.14 -2.24 -23.25
N ALA A 587 18.72 -1.54 -22.28
CA ALA A 587 19.53 -2.14 -21.23
C ALA A 587 18.60 -2.83 -20.23
N LEU A 588 18.22 -4.06 -20.55
CA LEU A 588 17.23 -4.89 -19.87
C LEU A 588 17.79 -6.28 -19.58
N VAL A 589 17.64 -6.73 -18.34
CA VAL A 589 17.92 -8.10 -17.91
C VAL A 589 16.68 -8.69 -17.26
N VAL A 590 16.32 -9.91 -17.63
CA VAL A 590 15.24 -10.68 -17.00
C VAL A 590 15.82 -11.73 -16.08
N VAL A 591 15.30 -11.83 -14.86
CA VAL A 591 15.73 -12.78 -13.82
C VAL A 591 14.64 -13.84 -13.61
N GLY A 592 15.07 -15.11 -13.59
CA GLY A 592 14.20 -16.24 -13.27
C GLY A 592 13.44 -16.81 -14.47
N PRO A 593 12.42 -17.66 -14.20
CA PRO A 593 11.62 -18.30 -15.25
C PRO A 593 10.86 -17.27 -16.09
N ALA A 594 10.88 -17.47 -17.41
CA ALA A 594 10.25 -16.60 -18.39
C ALA A 594 9.68 -17.44 -19.54
N ASP A 595 8.67 -18.28 -19.24
CA ASP A 595 8.22 -19.37 -20.10
C ASP A 595 6.70 -19.50 -20.22
N LEU A 596 5.93 -18.90 -19.29
CA LEU A 596 4.45 -18.99 -19.28
C LEU A 596 3.83 -17.62 -19.05
N ASP A 597 2.72 -17.37 -19.72
CA ASP A 597 1.88 -16.18 -19.49
C ASP A 597 0.81 -16.40 -18.41
N VAL A 598 -0.03 -15.40 -18.19
CA VAL A 598 -1.10 -15.39 -17.17
C VAL A 598 -2.11 -16.54 -17.32
N ASN A 599 -2.27 -17.07 -18.53
CA ASN A 599 -3.15 -18.20 -18.83
C ASN A 599 -2.41 -19.56 -18.73
N ALA A 600 -1.16 -19.57 -18.28
CA ALA A 600 -0.25 -20.71 -18.32
C ALA A 600 0.04 -21.19 -19.76
N GLU A 601 -0.08 -20.31 -20.74
CA GLU A 601 0.32 -20.57 -22.12
C GLU A 601 1.79 -20.24 -22.33
N LYS A 602 2.41 -20.89 -23.32
CA LYS A 602 3.82 -20.66 -23.61
C LYS A 602 4.10 -19.21 -23.96
N ALA A 603 5.01 -18.60 -23.25
CA ALA A 603 5.58 -17.29 -23.51
C ALA A 603 7.11 -17.40 -23.61
N SER A 604 7.74 -16.41 -24.19
CA SER A 604 9.22 -16.39 -24.30
C SER A 604 9.74 -14.96 -24.31
N PHE A 605 10.94 -14.82 -23.77
CA PHE A 605 11.69 -13.59 -23.84
C PHE A 605 12.98 -13.81 -24.65
N ALA A 606 13.18 -12.99 -25.66
CA ALA A 606 14.32 -13.14 -26.59
C ALA A 606 15.57 -12.36 -26.16
N GLY A 607 15.47 -11.57 -25.09
CA GLY A 607 16.57 -10.72 -24.61
C GLY A 607 17.50 -11.41 -23.60
N ARG A 608 18.23 -10.63 -22.83
CA ARG A 608 19.20 -11.10 -21.84
C ARG A 608 18.50 -11.69 -20.62
N ARG A 609 18.89 -12.90 -20.23
CA ARG A 609 18.34 -13.60 -19.07
C ARG A 609 19.43 -14.10 -18.14
N VAL A 610 19.12 -14.09 -16.85
CA VAL A 610 19.85 -14.84 -15.81
C VAL A 610 18.89 -15.79 -15.11
N ALA A 611 19.34 -17.00 -14.84
CA ALA A 611 18.46 -18.03 -14.25
C ALA A 611 18.05 -17.68 -12.82
N GLU A 612 18.99 -17.10 -12.08
CA GLU A 612 18.84 -16.72 -10.67
C GLU A 612 19.38 -15.32 -10.43
N TRP A 613 18.97 -14.72 -9.34
CA TRP A 613 19.50 -13.42 -8.93
C TRP A 613 20.99 -13.52 -8.59
N ASP A 614 21.77 -12.71 -9.28
CA ASP A 614 23.20 -12.50 -9.07
C ASP A 614 23.49 -11.01 -9.32
N LEU A 615 23.53 -10.24 -8.26
CA LEU A 615 23.70 -8.79 -8.36
C LEU A 615 25.01 -8.39 -9.03
N ALA A 616 26.12 -9.10 -8.75
CA ALA A 616 27.42 -8.77 -9.32
C ALA A 616 27.42 -8.96 -10.85
N LYS A 617 26.84 -10.08 -11.31
CA LYS A 617 26.67 -10.35 -12.74
C LYS A 617 25.74 -9.35 -13.41
N ILE A 618 24.59 -9.04 -12.81
CA ILE A 618 23.62 -8.07 -13.31
C ILE A 618 24.23 -6.68 -13.38
N ALA A 619 24.94 -6.27 -12.32
CA ALA A 619 25.60 -4.96 -12.26
C ALA A 619 26.69 -4.82 -13.34
N ALA A 620 27.50 -5.86 -13.56
CA ALA A 620 28.51 -5.87 -14.62
C ALA A 620 27.86 -5.80 -16.01
N GLU A 621 26.81 -6.59 -16.26
CA GLU A 621 26.13 -6.67 -17.56
C GLU A 621 25.41 -5.36 -17.92
N LEU A 622 24.76 -4.72 -16.95
CA LEU A 622 24.10 -3.44 -17.12
C LEU A 622 25.02 -2.24 -16.89
N GLN A 623 26.28 -2.46 -16.47
CA GLN A 623 27.21 -1.41 -16.07
C GLN A 623 26.56 -0.45 -15.06
N LEU A 624 26.00 -0.98 -13.97
CA LEU A 624 25.29 -0.19 -12.99
C LEU A 624 26.22 0.85 -12.34
N ALA A 625 25.76 2.08 -12.24
CA ALA A 625 26.41 3.10 -11.44
C ALA A 625 26.10 2.91 -9.95
N SER A 626 26.87 3.55 -9.09
CA SER A 626 26.61 3.71 -7.66
C SER A 626 26.48 5.20 -7.38
N SER A 627 25.26 5.73 -7.50
CA SER A 627 25.03 7.16 -7.37
C SER A 627 24.62 7.60 -5.94
N ARG A 628 24.55 6.65 -5.00
CA ARG A 628 24.23 6.95 -3.62
C ARG A 628 25.37 7.70 -2.93
N ILE A 629 25.04 8.85 -2.31
CA ILE A 629 25.96 9.65 -1.52
C ILE A 629 25.56 9.67 -0.05
N PRO A 630 26.53 9.76 0.89
CA PRO A 630 26.23 9.85 2.32
C PRO A 630 25.42 11.12 2.65
N GLY A 631 24.35 10.97 3.47
CA GLY A 631 23.54 12.08 3.95
C GLY A 631 22.83 12.89 2.87
N GLY A 632 22.67 12.33 1.65
CA GLY A 632 22.14 13.09 0.55
C GLY A 632 21.57 12.30 -0.61
N CYS A 633 21.10 13.05 -1.61
CA CYS A 633 20.56 12.56 -2.87
C CYS A 633 21.16 13.33 -4.04
N VAL A 634 21.57 12.62 -5.09
CA VAL A 634 21.91 13.19 -6.40
C VAL A 634 20.67 13.10 -7.29
N TYR A 635 20.41 14.16 -8.04
CA TYR A 635 19.30 14.24 -8.98
C TYR A 635 19.75 14.00 -10.42
N GLU A 636 18.80 13.77 -11.33
CA GLU A 636 19.07 13.41 -12.73
C GLU A 636 19.89 14.46 -13.48
N ASP A 637 19.76 15.75 -13.11
CA ASP A 637 20.48 16.88 -13.71
C ASP A 637 21.88 17.12 -13.11
N GLY A 638 22.33 16.25 -12.21
CA GLY A 638 23.62 16.40 -11.50
C GLY A 638 23.56 17.38 -10.33
N SER A 639 22.40 17.97 -10.04
CA SER A 639 22.17 18.66 -8.78
C SER A 639 22.14 17.68 -7.61
N PHE A 640 22.31 18.18 -6.39
CA PHE A 640 22.24 17.33 -5.20
C PHE A 640 21.72 18.09 -3.98
N ALA A 641 21.24 17.35 -2.99
CA ALA A 641 20.86 17.87 -1.68
C ALA A 641 21.50 17.02 -0.57
N LEU A 642 21.89 17.67 0.52
CA LEU A 642 22.45 17.09 1.73
C LEU A 642 21.65 17.57 2.93
N VAL A 643 21.42 16.69 3.90
CA VAL A 643 20.86 17.04 5.21
C VAL A 643 21.67 16.30 6.26
N SER A 644 21.90 16.93 7.41
CA SER A 644 22.61 16.31 8.53
C SER A 644 22.11 16.78 9.88
N ASP A 645 22.54 16.08 10.92
CA ASP A 645 22.30 16.39 12.34
C ASP A 645 22.93 17.72 12.79
N ALA A 646 23.74 18.35 11.97
CA ALA A 646 24.27 19.70 12.23
C ALA A 646 23.15 20.71 12.55
N ILE A 647 21.92 20.47 12.06
CA ILE A 647 20.73 21.24 12.44
C ILE A 647 20.52 21.24 13.96
N LEU A 648 20.73 20.10 14.59
CA LEU A 648 20.51 19.91 16.03
C LEU A 648 21.78 20.18 16.84
N THR A 649 22.91 19.69 16.37
CA THR A 649 24.19 19.71 17.11
C THR A 649 24.95 21.02 16.97
N GLY A 650 24.67 21.80 15.92
CA GLY A 650 25.45 22.98 15.58
C GLY A 650 26.87 22.69 15.03
N ARG A 651 27.24 21.42 14.90
CA ARG A 651 28.55 20.99 14.41
C ARG A 651 28.53 20.85 12.90
N PRO A 652 29.31 21.66 12.14
CA PRO A 652 29.31 21.55 10.69
C PRO A 652 29.72 20.16 10.20
N THR A 653 28.99 19.62 9.22
CA THR A 653 29.31 18.37 8.56
C THR A 653 30.21 18.61 7.37
N LYS A 654 31.32 17.88 7.29
CA LYS A 654 32.29 17.97 6.19
C LYS A 654 31.67 17.44 4.89
N ILE A 655 32.00 18.11 3.80
CA ILE A 655 31.63 17.69 2.44
C ILE A 655 32.90 17.26 1.71
N ASP A 656 32.94 16.07 1.15
CA ASP A 656 33.93 15.58 0.21
C ASP A 656 33.25 14.53 -0.71
N LEU A 657 32.74 14.99 -1.84
CA LEU A 657 31.92 14.21 -2.76
C LEU A 657 32.45 14.32 -4.18
N ALA A 658 32.32 13.22 -4.93
CA ALA A 658 32.55 13.22 -6.37
C ALA A 658 31.21 12.93 -7.07
N ILE A 659 30.75 13.85 -7.91
CA ILE A 659 29.52 13.75 -8.66
C ILE A 659 29.80 14.13 -10.11
N ASP A 660 29.53 13.23 -11.06
CA ASP A 660 29.75 13.44 -12.50
C ASP A 660 31.15 13.96 -12.85
N GLY A 661 32.19 13.37 -12.22
CA GLY A 661 33.59 13.72 -12.43
C GLY A 661 34.04 15.03 -11.76
N ARG A 662 33.18 15.74 -11.07
CA ARG A 662 33.47 16.96 -10.32
C ARG A 662 33.65 16.68 -8.85
N ARG A 663 34.58 17.34 -8.18
CA ARG A 663 34.82 17.22 -6.74
C ARG A 663 34.17 18.39 -5.99
N PHE A 664 33.32 18.05 -5.02
CA PHE A 664 32.67 19.01 -4.10
C PHE A 664 33.28 18.88 -2.72
N THR A 665 33.78 19.99 -2.18
CA THR A 665 34.39 20.05 -0.84
C THR A 665 33.78 21.20 -0.02
N GLY A 666 33.96 21.15 1.29
CA GLY A 666 33.46 22.21 2.18
C GLY A 666 32.82 21.68 3.43
N HIS A 667 31.81 22.38 3.90
CA HIS A 667 30.98 21.97 5.04
C HIS A 667 29.58 22.58 4.97
N HIS A 668 28.61 21.92 5.60
CA HIS A 668 27.27 22.45 5.79
C HIS A 668 26.83 22.35 7.24
N THR A 669 25.91 23.23 7.62
CA THR A 669 25.42 23.41 8.98
C THR A 669 24.00 22.85 9.17
N GLY A 670 23.61 21.91 8.31
CA GLY A 670 22.31 21.24 8.37
C GLY A 670 21.75 20.90 7.00
N VAL A 671 21.31 21.88 6.24
CA VAL A 671 20.77 21.68 4.88
C VAL A 671 21.66 22.36 3.85
N LEU A 672 21.90 21.68 2.73
CA LEU A 672 22.57 22.24 1.58
C LEU A 672 22.01 21.62 0.30
N ALA A 673 21.67 22.44 -0.70
CA ALA A 673 21.32 21.97 -2.02
C ALA A 673 22.07 22.78 -3.09
N PHE A 674 22.57 22.10 -4.12
CA PHE A 674 23.32 22.68 -5.21
C PHE A 674 22.70 22.33 -6.57
N ARG A 675 22.56 23.36 -7.41
CA ARG A 675 22.22 23.21 -8.82
C ARG A 675 23.08 24.15 -9.66
N LYS A 676 23.62 23.65 -10.76
CA LYS A 676 24.46 24.47 -11.67
C LYS A 676 23.62 25.62 -12.26
N GLY A 677 24.13 26.84 -12.11
CA GLY A 677 23.47 28.05 -12.62
C GLY A 677 22.38 28.63 -11.74
N GLU A 678 22.03 27.97 -10.61
CA GLU A 678 21.13 28.51 -9.58
C GLU A 678 21.88 28.85 -8.30
N ALA A 679 21.27 29.73 -7.49
CA ALA A 679 21.82 30.03 -6.18
C ALA A 679 21.79 28.80 -5.27
N LEU A 680 22.86 28.58 -4.55
CA LEU A 680 22.94 27.54 -3.53
C LEU A 680 21.89 27.78 -2.44
N VAL A 681 21.08 26.77 -2.13
CA VAL A 681 20.20 26.75 -0.95
C VAL A 681 20.96 26.13 0.21
N ALA A 682 21.08 26.80 1.34
CA ALA A 682 21.78 26.24 2.48
C ALA A 682 21.42 26.96 3.79
N THR A 683 21.56 26.23 4.91
CA THR A 683 21.57 26.85 6.25
C THR A 683 22.77 27.80 6.40
N ALA A 684 22.60 28.86 7.19
CA ALA A 684 23.62 29.87 7.41
C ALA A 684 24.95 29.25 7.91
N GLY A 685 26.07 29.75 7.40
CA GLY A 685 27.41 29.26 7.75
C GLY A 685 27.91 28.09 6.90
N SER A 686 27.10 27.56 5.97
CA SER A 686 27.54 26.54 5.02
C SER A 686 28.48 27.11 3.97
N LYS A 687 29.47 26.31 3.51
CA LYS A 687 30.41 26.68 2.43
C LYS A 687 30.57 25.51 1.49
N LEU A 688 30.52 25.77 0.20
CA LEU A 688 30.72 24.76 -0.84
C LEU A 688 31.74 25.22 -1.90
N PHE A 689 32.65 24.34 -2.24
CA PHE A 689 33.62 24.51 -3.32
C PHE A 689 33.42 23.39 -4.34
N CYS A 690 33.48 23.71 -5.61
CA CYS A 690 33.51 22.77 -6.71
C CYS A 690 34.84 22.89 -7.43
N ASP A 691 35.62 21.80 -7.50
CA ASP A 691 36.95 21.77 -8.09
C ASP A 691 37.87 22.90 -7.56
N GLY A 692 37.74 23.21 -6.26
CA GLY A 692 38.47 24.26 -5.56
C GLY A 692 37.93 25.68 -5.71
N GLN A 693 36.90 25.88 -6.55
CA GLN A 693 36.26 27.20 -6.72
C GLN A 693 35.05 27.32 -5.82
N ASN A 694 34.87 28.47 -5.16
CA ASN A 694 33.69 28.76 -4.37
C ASN A 694 32.47 28.85 -5.30
N VAL A 695 31.39 28.04 -5.03
CA VAL A 695 30.20 27.96 -5.87
C VAL A 695 29.11 28.94 -5.47
N GLY A 696 29.39 29.92 -4.63
CA GLY A 696 28.54 31.05 -4.34
C GLY A 696 28.08 31.13 -2.88
N THR A 697 27.47 32.26 -2.55
CA THR A 697 26.87 32.50 -1.24
C THR A 697 25.45 31.91 -1.21
N PRO A 698 25.07 31.18 -0.15
CA PRO A 698 23.70 30.71 -0.01
C PRO A 698 22.74 31.89 -0.08
N ARG A 699 21.71 31.81 -0.92
CA ARG A 699 20.57 32.70 -0.79
C ARG A 699 19.70 32.10 0.31
N PRO A 700 19.45 32.79 1.41
CA PRO A 700 18.33 32.41 2.26
C PRO A 700 17.08 32.55 1.40
N ASP A 701 16.43 31.43 1.07
CA ASP A 701 15.08 31.51 0.52
C ASP A 701 14.25 32.29 1.55
N ARG A 702 13.68 33.39 1.12
CA ARG A 702 12.77 34.18 1.97
C ARG A 702 11.61 33.25 2.33
N PRO A 703 11.18 33.23 3.60
CA PRO A 703 10.08 32.39 4.07
C PRO A 703 8.78 32.66 3.32
#